data_ef7103480bd3c55031dc0c73dc221cf1
#
_entry.id   ef7103480bd3c55031dc0c73dc221cf1
#
_cell.length_a   1.000
_cell.length_b   1.000
_cell.length_c   1.000
_cell.angle_alpha   90.00
_cell.angle_beta   90.00
_cell.angle_gamma   90.00
#
_symmetry.space_group_name_H-M   'P 1'
#
loop_
_entity.id
_entity.type
_entity.pdbx_description
1 polymer ?
#
loop_
_entity_poly.entity_id
_entity_poly.type
_entity_poly.pdbx_seq_one_letter_code
_entity_poly.pdbx_strand_id
1 'polypeptide(L)'
;MKMEQIVVRGIAERLLFEAPDSDYRVFRLHDEDDDATYTVTGHGTKPLVGDRLEVKGHWVQHKRYGRQFAADGWSRIIPESVDGIERFLGSGAVKGMGPALAHRVVAAFGKDTMKILEKDPQRLLEVEGIGPKKLAVITESFYEEKQVNDIAYDLEQHGVAGRYASRLLQKYGDDVHYVLTEEPYRMIAEIDGIGFKTADQIALAYGMDRQDPQRLSAGLTYVLRTMTQNGHVCIPDTELVRRAAFILQADALGLHDILREAIEVGQLCTADFEGTLYVYTPEAYEEEEYIAGRIGEMGNMKPLPMKTHVQLFLDRWQDARHFELADKQREAVERSLQSGMTVITGGPGTGKTTVVQTIIRLAEQEGLRILLCAPTGRAAKRLAETTQRKAKTIHRLLVPDGHVGAMQVFEYNETKMLPADLVIVDEVSMLDMEMMYHLLSALKPQCRCILVGDADQLPSVGAGAVLHDIIASGQVPVVRLDTIFRQKEGGRIVTNAHLINSGRLPVVNEDTEFRFVEIDNEADGAEKISALYNSELLETGDKFAVQVLSPMYKNPCGVDNLNQLIQERFNPPAEGKAELKGKNVVFRVGDKVMQKHNDYEKGVFNGDMGEIFAIQKDMVYVRYPEQDVKYEGQEVDEITLAYAITVHKSQGSEYHTVIMVLVNSHAIMLQRNLFYTAVTRAKRKVILVGTKRAVQTAVQNQRTSRRFTLLIPRLQGELIV
;
A
#
# COMPACT_ATOMS: atom_id res chain seq x y z
N MET A 1 19.25 -15.77 -19.20
CA MET A 1 20.24 -15.20 -20.12
C MET A 1 20.57 -13.82 -19.58
N LYS A 2 21.82 -13.58 -19.15
CA LYS A 2 22.28 -12.19 -18.89
C LYS A 2 22.24 -11.47 -20.24
N MET A 3 21.43 -10.41 -20.36
CA MET A 3 21.51 -9.55 -21.52
C MET A 3 22.90 -8.90 -21.52
N GLU A 4 23.59 -8.90 -22.65
CA GLU A 4 24.86 -8.19 -22.79
C GLU A 4 24.64 -6.71 -22.49
N GLN A 5 25.36 -6.20 -21.52
CA GLN A 5 25.34 -4.79 -21.17
C GLN A 5 26.12 -4.03 -22.25
N ILE A 6 25.48 -3.09 -22.89
CA ILE A 6 26.06 -2.26 -23.94
C ILE A 6 26.38 -0.89 -23.36
N VAL A 7 27.53 -0.33 -23.77
CA VAL A 7 27.93 1.03 -23.41
C VAL A 7 27.80 1.91 -24.67
N VAL A 8 27.06 3.00 -24.56
CA VAL A 8 26.89 4.01 -25.61
C VAL A 8 27.46 5.34 -25.12
N ARG A 9 28.30 6.01 -25.92
CA ARG A 9 28.86 7.32 -25.63
C ARG A 9 28.31 8.36 -26.59
N GLY A 10 27.84 9.48 -26.05
CA GLY A 10 27.24 10.48 -26.91
C GLY A 10 26.91 11.77 -26.21
N ILE A 11 26.34 12.69 -26.94
CA ILE A 11 25.97 14.02 -26.46
C ILE A 11 24.45 14.08 -26.24
N ALA A 12 24.03 14.53 -25.08
CA ALA A 12 22.62 14.77 -24.77
C ALA A 12 22.10 15.97 -25.56
N GLU A 13 21.21 15.75 -26.52
CA GLU A 13 20.67 16.80 -27.37
C GLU A 13 19.45 17.49 -26.78
N ARG A 14 18.57 16.71 -26.13
CA ARG A 14 17.31 17.23 -25.60
C ARG A 14 16.75 16.32 -24.51
N LEU A 15 16.35 16.91 -23.39
CA LEU A 15 15.52 16.24 -22.39
C LEU A 15 14.08 16.19 -22.93
N LEU A 16 13.52 15.00 -23.03
CA LEU A 16 12.16 14.76 -23.52
C LEU A 16 11.15 14.66 -22.38
N PHE A 17 11.58 14.08 -21.26
CA PHE A 17 10.75 13.89 -20.08
C PHE A 17 11.60 13.81 -18.83
N GLU A 18 11.13 14.43 -17.76
CA GLU A 18 11.67 14.37 -16.42
C GLU A 18 10.53 14.02 -15.47
N ALA A 19 10.68 12.95 -14.69
CA ALA A 19 9.72 12.63 -13.65
C ALA A 19 9.98 13.55 -12.44
N PRO A 20 8.99 14.30 -11.93
CA PRO A 20 9.21 15.29 -10.87
C PRO A 20 9.69 14.69 -9.55
N ASP A 21 9.20 13.48 -9.14
CA ASP A 21 9.54 12.83 -7.86
C ASP A 21 10.39 11.57 -8.02
N SER A 22 10.99 11.39 -9.16
CA SER A 22 11.96 10.31 -9.36
C SER A 22 13.07 10.79 -10.28
N ASP A 23 14.20 10.13 -10.19
CA ASP A 23 15.34 10.33 -11.08
C ASP A 23 15.14 9.68 -12.47
N TYR A 24 13.89 9.30 -12.82
CA TYR A 24 13.58 8.76 -14.16
C TYR A 24 13.57 9.88 -15.20
N ARG A 25 14.36 9.68 -16.26
CA ARG A 25 14.56 10.64 -17.34
C ARG A 25 14.39 9.94 -18.70
N VAL A 26 13.92 10.72 -19.66
CA VAL A 26 13.92 10.35 -21.08
C VAL A 26 14.57 11.48 -21.86
N PHE A 27 15.62 11.17 -22.59
CA PHE A 27 16.35 12.17 -23.35
C PHE A 27 16.85 11.63 -24.70
N ARG A 28 17.20 12.53 -25.60
CA ARG A 28 17.87 12.21 -26.85
C ARG A 28 19.38 12.25 -26.64
N LEU A 29 20.04 11.16 -27.03
CA LEU A 29 21.49 11.02 -27.05
C LEU A 29 21.95 10.88 -28.50
N HIS A 30 22.81 11.76 -28.94
CA HIS A 30 23.51 11.62 -30.22
C HIS A 30 24.78 10.80 -29.99
N ASP A 31 24.82 9.61 -30.55
CA ASP A 31 25.94 8.67 -30.40
C ASP A 31 27.14 9.15 -31.25
N GLU A 32 28.32 9.21 -30.63
CA GLU A 32 29.54 9.68 -31.30
C GLU A 32 30.18 8.59 -32.19
N ASP A 33 29.85 7.31 -31.99
CA ASP A 33 30.47 6.19 -32.71
C ASP A 33 29.71 5.88 -34.01
N ASP A 34 28.38 5.97 -34.03
CA ASP A 34 27.57 5.62 -35.21
C ASP A 34 26.80 6.80 -35.84
N ASP A 35 27.00 8.03 -35.30
CA ASP A 35 26.38 9.28 -35.77
C ASP A 35 24.83 9.22 -35.75
N ALA A 36 24.27 8.38 -34.91
CA ALA A 36 22.81 8.19 -34.77
C ALA A 36 22.27 8.83 -33.47
N THR A 37 21.00 9.25 -33.53
CA THR A 37 20.35 9.80 -32.33
C THR A 37 19.35 8.81 -31.76
N TYR A 38 19.57 8.42 -30.52
CA TYR A 38 18.76 7.45 -29.77
C TYR A 38 17.91 8.11 -28.69
N THR A 39 16.78 7.50 -28.40
CA THR A 39 16.02 7.84 -27.19
C THR A 39 16.51 6.94 -26.05
N VAL A 40 17.10 7.57 -25.04
CA VAL A 40 17.53 6.93 -23.80
C VAL A 40 16.45 7.09 -22.75
N THR A 41 16.17 6.00 -22.04
CA THR A 41 15.21 5.98 -20.93
C THR A 41 15.85 5.31 -19.72
N GLY A 42 15.75 5.88 -18.54
CA GLY A 42 16.34 5.28 -17.33
C GLY A 42 16.32 6.20 -16.14
N HIS A 43 17.02 5.79 -15.10
CA HIS A 43 17.15 6.52 -13.86
C HIS A 43 18.57 7.07 -13.73
N GLY A 44 18.71 8.34 -13.33
CA GLY A 44 20.02 8.98 -13.16
C GLY A 44 19.93 10.49 -12.98
N THR A 45 21.09 11.13 -12.85
CA THR A 45 21.20 12.59 -12.76
C THR A 45 20.61 13.25 -14.00
N LYS A 46 20.01 14.43 -13.86
CA LYS A 46 19.41 15.16 -14.99
C LYS A 46 20.45 15.45 -16.06
N PRO A 47 20.31 14.89 -17.28
CA PRO A 47 21.20 15.25 -18.37
C PRO A 47 20.85 16.65 -18.86
N LEU A 48 21.88 17.46 -19.02
CA LEU A 48 21.74 18.79 -19.61
C LEU A 48 22.06 18.74 -21.11
N VAL A 49 21.46 19.64 -21.86
CA VAL A 49 21.72 19.72 -23.31
C VAL A 49 23.19 20.07 -23.53
N GLY A 50 23.90 19.19 -24.27
CA GLY A 50 25.32 19.31 -24.52
C GLY A 50 26.20 18.47 -23.58
N ASP A 51 25.64 17.80 -22.57
CA ASP A 51 26.38 16.84 -21.76
C ASP A 51 26.90 15.68 -22.60
N ARG A 52 28.18 15.37 -22.46
CA ARG A 52 28.75 14.15 -22.98
C ARG A 52 28.59 13.04 -21.94
N LEU A 53 27.84 12.01 -22.32
CA LEU A 53 27.45 10.94 -21.39
C LEU A 53 28.00 9.60 -21.83
N GLU A 54 28.40 8.78 -20.87
CA GLU A 54 28.58 7.35 -21.02
C GLU A 54 27.32 6.68 -20.42
N VAL A 55 26.55 6.00 -21.26
CA VAL A 55 25.29 5.38 -20.90
C VAL A 55 25.44 3.86 -20.98
N LYS A 56 25.19 3.19 -19.88
CA LYS A 56 25.22 1.71 -19.78
C LYS A 56 23.82 1.17 -19.76
N GLY A 57 23.50 0.15 -20.56
CA GLY A 57 22.16 -0.42 -20.63
C GLY A 57 22.01 -1.44 -21.75
N HIS A 58 20.79 -1.57 -22.23
CA HIS A 58 20.43 -2.53 -23.27
C HIS A 58 19.33 -1.98 -24.19
N TRP A 59 19.27 -2.53 -25.42
CA TRP A 59 18.23 -2.13 -26.35
C TRP A 59 16.88 -2.76 -26.02
N VAL A 60 15.82 -1.95 -26.04
CA VAL A 60 14.45 -2.39 -25.87
C VAL A 60 13.58 -1.91 -27.03
N GLN A 61 12.61 -2.73 -27.41
CA GLN A 61 11.62 -2.36 -28.41
C GLN A 61 10.35 -1.89 -27.72
N HIS A 62 10.13 -0.58 -27.71
CA HIS A 62 8.91 -0.03 -27.13
C HIS A 62 7.79 -0.05 -28.19
N LYS A 63 6.60 -0.56 -27.82
CA LYS A 63 5.47 -0.75 -28.76
C LYS A 63 5.02 0.54 -29.50
N ARG A 64 5.20 1.71 -28.88
CA ARG A 64 4.75 3.01 -29.40
C ARG A 64 5.89 3.91 -29.90
N TYR A 65 7.05 3.85 -29.25
CA TYR A 65 8.16 4.77 -29.51
C TYR A 65 9.33 4.12 -30.25
N GLY A 66 9.16 2.88 -30.71
CA GLY A 66 10.18 2.18 -31.47
C GLY A 66 11.34 1.69 -30.61
N ARG A 67 12.53 1.61 -31.21
CA ARG A 67 13.75 1.17 -30.53
C ARG A 67 14.26 2.26 -29.60
N GLN A 68 14.44 1.91 -28.33
CA GLN A 68 14.95 2.79 -27.28
C GLN A 68 16.10 2.10 -26.55
N PHE A 69 16.98 2.90 -25.96
CA PHE A 69 18.04 2.40 -25.09
C PHE A 69 17.58 2.52 -23.62
N ALA A 70 17.29 1.39 -23.00
CA ALA A 70 16.98 1.33 -21.58
C ALA A 70 18.28 1.37 -20.80
N ALA A 71 18.56 2.52 -20.20
CA ALA A 71 19.76 2.74 -19.45
C ALA A 71 19.62 2.22 -18.01
N ASP A 72 20.60 1.45 -17.57
CA ASP A 72 20.78 1.07 -16.16
C ASP A 72 21.30 2.28 -15.36
N GLY A 73 22.06 3.16 -16.02
CA GLY A 73 22.58 4.42 -15.51
C GLY A 73 23.41 5.15 -16.57
N TRP A 74 23.79 6.38 -16.27
CA TRP A 74 24.72 7.17 -17.07
C TRP A 74 25.56 8.09 -16.19
N SER A 75 26.80 8.33 -16.64
CA SER A 75 27.72 9.27 -16.04
C SER A 75 28.13 10.34 -17.04
N ARG A 76 28.39 11.55 -16.56
CA ARG A 76 28.94 12.63 -17.38
C ARG A 76 30.43 12.39 -17.61
N ILE A 77 30.82 12.42 -18.85
CA ILE A 77 32.24 12.41 -19.21
C ILE A 77 32.73 13.86 -19.13
N ILE A 78 33.70 14.15 -18.28
CA ILE A 78 34.33 15.47 -18.19
C ILE A 78 34.99 15.77 -19.54
N PRO A 79 34.58 16.83 -20.26
CA PRO A 79 35.10 17.07 -21.58
C PRO A 79 36.53 17.56 -21.55
N GLU A 80 37.35 17.00 -22.44
CA GLU A 80 38.77 17.41 -22.63
C GLU A 80 38.91 18.45 -23.75
N SER A 81 37.90 18.63 -24.58
CA SER A 81 37.91 19.60 -25.67
C SER A 81 37.42 20.97 -25.20
N VAL A 82 37.97 22.06 -25.77
CA VAL A 82 37.60 23.45 -25.46
C VAL A 82 36.09 23.66 -25.61
N ASP A 83 35.51 23.24 -26.72
CA ASP A 83 34.07 23.35 -26.99
C ASP A 83 33.23 22.53 -26.02
N GLY A 84 33.71 21.35 -25.59
CA GLY A 84 33.04 20.54 -24.63
C GLY A 84 33.04 21.16 -23.23
N ILE A 85 34.15 21.74 -22.80
CA ILE A 85 34.27 22.45 -21.52
C ILE A 85 33.32 23.66 -21.48
N GLU A 86 33.28 24.42 -22.60
CA GLU A 86 32.39 25.58 -22.69
C GLU A 86 30.89 25.17 -22.57
N ARG A 87 30.49 24.12 -23.29
CA ARG A 87 29.11 23.59 -23.21
C ARG A 87 28.78 23.08 -21.80
N PHE A 88 29.69 22.32 -21.21
CA PHE A 88 29.52 21.81 -19.85
C PHE A 88 29.29 22.91 -18.84
N LEU A 89 30.16 23.93 -18.82
CA LEU A 89 30.06 25.05 -17.89
C LEU A 89 28.83 25.93 -18.17
N GLY A 90 28.45 26.08 -19.46
CA GLY A 90 27.31 26.88 -19.88
C GLY A 90 25.96 26.15 -19.76
N SER A 91 25.94 24.84 -19.53
CA SER A 91 24.74 24.03 -19.49
C SER A 91 23.86 24.28 -18.26
N GLY A 92 24.39 24.93 -17.21
CA GLY A 92 23.75 25.11 -15.91
C GLY A 92 24.14 24.07 -14.87
N ALA A 93 25.07 23.15 -15.20
CA ALA A 93 25.66 22.20 -14.26
C ALA A 93 26.36 22.92 -13.10
N VAL A 94 27.01 24.05 -13.40
CA VAL A 94 27.66 24.89 -12.40
C VAL A 94 26.83 26.15 -12.17
N LYS A 95 26.26 26.31 -10.98
CA LYS A 95 25.45 27.47 -10.60
C LYS A 95 26.29 28.77 -10.73
N GLY A 96 25.69 29.81 -11.28
CA GLY A 96 26.38 31.06 -11.50
C GLY A 96 27.20 31.15 -12.79
N MET A 97 27.35 30.07 -13.56
CA MET A 97 28.07 29.97 -14.82
C MET A 97 27.07 29.78 -15.99
N GLY A 98 26.55 30.87 -16.55
CA GLY A 98 25.71 30.81 -17.75
C GLY A 98 26.53 30.77 -19.04
N PRO A 99 25.91 30.49 -20.22
CA PRO A 99 26.63 30.30 -21.48
C PRO A 99 27.60 31.41 -21.85
N ALA A 100 27.18 32.68 -21.70
CA ALA A 100 28.02 33.81 -22.00
C ALA A 100 29.24 33.96 -21.08
N LEU A 101 29.13 33.54 -19.83
CA LEU A 101 30.24 33.53 -18.88
C LEU A 101 31.15 32.34 -19.10
N ALA A 102 30.60 31.17 -19.38
CA ALA A 102 31.35 29.95 -19.75
C ALA A 102 32.24 30.22 -20.96
N HIS A 103 31.68 30.85 -22.00
CA HIS A 103 32.46 31.27 -23.18
C HIS A 103 33.67 32.16 -22.81
N ARG A 104 33.47 33.18 -21.95
CA ARG A 104 34.57 34.07 -21.51
C ARG A 104 35.63 33.35 -20.69
N VAL A 105 35.23 32.47 -19.80
CA VAL A 105 36.14 31.68 -18.96
C VAL A 105 36.98 30.74 -19.84
N VAL A 106 36.32 30.06 -20.77
CA VAL A 106 37.01 29.13 -21.68
C VAL A 106 37.89 29.87 -22.69
N ALA A 107 37.47 31.03 -23.17
CA ALA A 107 38.31 31.90 -24.03
C ALA A 107 39.59 32.39 -23.29
N ALA A 108 39.50 32.63 -22.00
CA ALA A 108 40.65 33.05 -21.17
C ALA A 108 41.63 31.89 -20.87
N PHE A 109 41.10 30.69 -20.57
CA PHE A 109 41.92 29.60 -20.03
C PHE A 109 41.99 28.36 -20.92
N GLY A 110 41.22 28.28 -21.98
CA GLY A 110 41.21 27.14 -22.93
C GLY A 110 41.04 25.79 -22.25
N LYS A 111 41.89 24.85 -22.62
CA LYS A 111 41.88 23.46 -22.05
C LYS A 111 42.22 23.40 -20.56
N ASP A 112 42.86 24.43 -20.01
CA ASP A 112 43.24 24.44 -18.59
C ASP A 112 42.10 24.92 -17.68
N THR A 113 40.93 25.32 -18.23
CA THR A 113 39.79 25.81 -17.48
C THR A 113 39.37 24.86 -16.36
N MET A 114 39.26 23.55 -16.65
CA MET A 114 38.87 22.55 -15.65
C MET A 114 39.89 22.42 -14.52
N LYS A 115 41.20 22.47 -14.87
CA LYS A 115 42.30 22.45 -13.87
C LYS A 115 42.30 23.69 -12.99
N ILE A 116 42.00 24.86 -13.57
CA ILE A 116 41.91 26.11 -12.83
C ILE A 116 40.72 26.09 -11.87
N LEU A 117 39.54 25.65 -12.32
CA LEU A 117 38.38 25.46 -11.44
C LEU A 117 38.68 24.53 -10.26
N GLU A 118 39.48 23.47 -10.50
CA GLU A 118 39.82 22.47 -9.50
C GLU A 118 40.92 22.90 -8.54
N LYS A 119 42.03 23.49 -9.07
CA LYS A 119 43.25 23.70 -8.31
C LYS A 119 43.53 25.15 -7.92
N ASP A 120 43.03 26.10 -8.71
CA ASP A 120 43.30 27.54 -8.50
C ASP A 120 42.11 28.39 -8.95
N PRO A 121 40.92 28.23 -8.30
CA PRO A 121 39.71 28.92 -8.70
C PRO A 121 39.80 30.45 -8.55
N GLN A 122 40.77 30.98 -7.80
CA GLN A 122 40.99 32.40 -7.64
C GLN A 122 41.32 33.11 -8.99
N ARG A 123 41.91 32.38 -9.92
CA ARG A 123 42.18 32.93 -11.27
C ARG A 123 40.93 33.25 -12.07
N LEU A 124 39.80 32.70 -11.71
CA LEU A 124 38.53 33.11 -12.35
C LEU A 124 38.17 34.58 -12.13
N LEU A 125 38.75 35.22 -11.12
CA LEU A 125 38.61 36.69 -10.91
C LEU A 125 39.26 37.51 -12.03
N GLU A 126 40.15 36.92 -12.84
CA GLU A 126 40.76 37.55 -14.03
C GLU A 126 39.71 37.74 -15.14
N VAL A 127 38.57 37.03 -15.06
CA VAL A 127 37.53 37.07 -16.10
C VAL A 127 36.44 38.11 -15.77
N GLU A 128 36.16 39.00 -16.71
CA GLU A 128 35.14 40.02 -16.56
C GLU A 128 33.75 39.40 -16.26
N GLY A 129 33.12 39.84 -15.18
CA GLY A 129 31.81 39.42 -14.72
C GLY A 129 31.84 38.35 -13.64
N ILE A 130 33.03 38.00 -13.12
CA ILE A 130 33.23 37.19 -11.94
C ILE A 130 33.81 38.03 -10.80
N GLY A 131 32.99 38.29 -9.80
CA GLY A 131 33.40 38.92 -8.54
C GLY A 131 33.50 37.88 -7.42
N PRO A 132 34.02 38.26 -6.23
CA PRO A 132 34.25 37.31 -5.12
C PRO A 132 33.02 36.52 -4.71
N LYS A 133 31.85 37.14 -4.68
CA LYS A 133 30.57 36.45 -4.34
C LYS A 133 30.21 35.37 -5.39
N LYS A 134 30.39 35.72 -6.65
CA LYS A 134 30.08 34.81 -7.75
C LYS A 134 31.09 33.69 -7.88
N LEU A 135 32.36 33.96 -7.60
CA LEU A 135 33.42 32.96 -7.50
C LEU A 135 33.07 31.90 -6.45
N ALA A 136 32.63 32.34 -5.26
CA ALA A 136 32.27 31.38 -4.19
C ALA A 136 31.14 30.43 -4.65
N VAL A 137 30.07 30.98 -5.27
CA VAL A 137 28.94 30.16 -5.78
C VAL A 137 29.40 29.17 -6.87
N ILE A 138 30.23 29.64 -7.81
CA ILE A 138 30.76 28.80 -8.90
C ILE A 138 31.61 27.67 -8.34
N THR A 139 32.52 28.00 -7.43
CA THR A 139 33.46 27.03 -6.85
C THR A 139 32.70 25.99 -6.03
N GLU A 140 31.80 26.40 -5.15
CA GLU A 140 30.98 25.49 -4.34
C GLU A 140 30.17 24.54 -5.23
N SER A 141 29.44 25.08 -6.22
CA SER A 141 28.63 24.26 -7.12
C SER A 141 29.45 23.32 -7.99
N PHE A 142 30.65 23.72 -8.42
CA PHE A 142 31.56 22.86 -9.17
C PHE A 142 32.07 21.69 -8.34
N TYR A 143 32.43 21.94 -7.08
CA TYR A 143 32.87 20.87 -6.18
C TYR A 143 31.75 19.90 -5.83
N GLU A 144 30.53 20.42 -5.56
CA GLU A 144 29.35 19.55 -5.34
C GLU A 144 29.10 18.63 -6.54
N GLU A 145 29.09 19.18 -7.76
CA GLU A 145 28.84 18.40 -8.98
C GLU A 145 29.95 17.38 -9.22
N LYS A 146 31.21 17.74 -8.94
CA LYS A 146 32.35 16.84 -9.02
C LYS A 146 32.22 15.69 -8.03
N GLN A 147 31.90 15.97 -6.77
CA GLN A 147 31.70 14.92 -5.75
C GLN A 147 30.57 13.97 -6.11
N VAL A 148 29.43 14.49 -6.61
CA VAL A 148 28.32 13.64 -7.09
C VAL A 148 28.79 12.70 -8.21
N ASN A 149 29.56 13.22 -9.17
CA ASN A 149 30.06 12.45 -10.31
C ASN A 149 31.09 11.40 -9.85
N ASP A 150 32.00 11.75 -8.94
CA ASP A 150 33.00 10.84 -8.38
C ASP A 150 32.31 9.66 -7.64
N ILE A 151 31.30 9.95 -6.81
CA ILE A 151 30.50 8.94 -6.11
C ILE A 151 29.71 8.09 -7.11
N ALA A 152 29.09 8.70 -8.12
CA ALA A 152 28.34 7.96 -9.13
C ALA A 152 29.23 7.00 -9.91
N TYR A 153 30.43 7.46 -10.28
CA TYR A 153 31.43 6.64 -10.96
C TYR A 153 31.93 5.48 -10.08
N ASP A 154 32.19 5.77 -8.79
CA ASP A 154 32.60 4.73 -7.83
C ASP A 154 31.53 3.66 -7.64
N LEU A 155 30.26 4.07 -7.46
CA LEU A 155 29.11 3.14 -7.41
C LEU A 155 29.02 2.27 -8.66
N GLU A 156 29.18 2.87 -9.86
CA GLU A 156 29.09 2.14 -11.13
C GLU A 156 30.25 1.16 -11.33
N GLN A 157 31.46 1.48 -10.87
CA GLN A 157 32.59 0.55 -10.88
C GLN A 157 32.29 -0.71 -10.04
N HIS A 158 31.49 -0.56 -8.98
CA HIS A 158 31.04 -1.65 -8.13
C HIS A 158 29.70 -2.28 -8.60
N GLY A 159 29.23 -1.93 -9.82
CA GLY A 159 27.99 -2.48 -10.38
C GLY A 159 26.71 -2.00 -9.71
N VAL A 160 26.77 -0.88 -8.99
CA VAL A 160 25.64 -0.21 -8.37
C VAL A 160 25.25 1.00 -9.20
N ALA A 161 23.94 1.24 -9.36
CA ALA A 161 23.48 2.38 -10.15
C ALA A 161 23.91 3.71 -9.52
N GLY A 162 24.53 4.59 -10.29
CA GLY A 162 25.03 5.92 -9.85
C GLY A 162 23.93 6.90 -9.39
N ARG A 163 22.65 6.58 -9.63
CA ARG A 163 21.49 7.40 -9.23
C ARG A 163 21.40 7.73 -7.75
N TYR A 164 22.03 6.95 -6.89
CA TYR A 164 22.03 7.19 -5.45
C TYR A 164 23.03 8.25 -5.00
N ALA A 165 24.01 8.61 -5.85
CA ALA A 165 25.13 9.47 -5.50
C ALA A 165 24.72 10.83 -4.90
N SER A 166 23.77 11.53 -5.54
CA SER A 166 23.30 12.84 -5.06
C SER A 166 22.68 12.76 -3.66
N ARG A 167 21.85 11.74 -3.40
CA ARG A 167 21.22 11.54 -2.08
C ARG A 167 22.23 11.14 -1.01
N LEU A 168 23.19 10.30 -1.38
CA LEU A 168 24.29 9.90 -0.50
C LEU A 168 25.14 11.10 -0.10
N LEU A 169 25.54 11.93 -1.07
CA LEU A 169 26.32 13.15 -0.81
C LEU A 169 25.52 14.14 0.06
N GLN A 170 24.27 14.37 -0.27
CA GLN A 170 23.41 15.27 0.51
C GLN A 170 23.26 14.83 1.97
N LYS A 171 23.19 13.52 2.22
CA LYS A 171 22.99 12.97 3.58
C LYS A 171 24.28 12.85 4.38
N TYR A 172 25.35 12.37 3.75
CA TYR A 172 26.57 11.99 4.45
C TYR A 172 27.78 12.90 4.16
N GLY A 173 27.70 13.77 3.15
CA GLY A 173 28.81 14.66 2.81
C GLY A 173 30.09 13.87 2.55
N ASP A 174 31.16 14.21 3.26
CA ASP A 174 32.47 13.56 3.13
C ASP A 174 32.52 12.11 3.68
N ASP A 175 31.52 11.72 4.49
CA ASP A 175 31.46 10.37 5.09
C ASP A 175 30.85 9.32 4.15
N VAL A 176 30.46 9.67 2.91
CA VAL A 176 29.83 8.75 1.96
C VAL A 176 30.65 7.45 1.80
N HIS A 177 31.95 7.55 1.57
CA HIS A 177 32.79 6.37 1.35
C HIS A 177 32.84 5.47 2.59
N TYR A 178 32.94 6.06 3.78
CA TYR A 178 32.88 5.33 5.06
C TYR A 178 31.57 4.57 5.20
N VAL A 179 30.44 5.23 4.93
CA VAL A 179 29.12 4.59 5.02
C VAL A 179 28.98 3.45 4.00
N LEU A 180 29.46 3.63 2.77
CA LEU A 180 29.38 2.59 1.75
C LEU A 180 30.21 1.33 2.08
N THR A 181 31.37 1.50 2.77
CA THR A 181 32.30 0.41 3.09
C THR A 181 32.06 -0.20 4.47
N GLU A 182 31.80 0.63 5.48
CA GLU A 182 31.78 0.19 6.89
C GLU A 182 30.37 0.07 7.49
N GLU A 183 29.41 0.92 7.05
CA GLU A 183 28.06 0.98 7.62
C GLU A 183 26.95 0.99 6.56
N PRO A 184 26.96 0.12 5.53
CA PRO A 184 26.05 0.23 4.39
C PRO A 184 24.57 0.07 4.76
N TYR A 185 24.24 -0.67 5.81
CA TYR A 185 22.86 -0.90 6.24
C TYR A 185 22.24 0.29 6.97
N ARG A 186 23.05 1.26 7.40
CA ARG A 186 22.60 2.53 7.95
C ARG A 186 21.73 3.31 6.95
N MET A 187 22.02 3.18 5.66
CA MET A 187 21.26 3.80 4.58
C MET A 187 19.76 3.41 4.55
N ILE A 188 19.42 2.22 5.09
CA ILE A 188 18.04 1.72 5.12
C ILE A 188 17.12 2.64 5.94
N ALA A 189 17.63 3.16 7.05
CA ALA A 189 16.89 4.04 7.95
C ALA A 189 17.00 5.52 7.56
N GLU A 190 18.06 5.91 6.85
CA GLU A 190 18.43 7.32 6.68
C GLU A 190 18.19 7.87 5.27
N ILE A 191 17.97 7.00 4.26
CA ILE A 191 17.75 7.43 2.87
C ILE A 191 16.47 6.81 2.31
N ASP A 192 15.48 7.64 2.02
CA ASP A 192 14.25 7.20 1.39
C ASP A 192 14.51 6.52 0.04
N GLY A 193 13.89 5.34 -0.13
CA GLY A 193 14.01 4.52 -1.35
C GLY A 193 15.24 3.61 -1.40
N ILE A 194 16.08 3.59 -0.36
CA ILE A 194 17.11 2.56 -0.17
C ILE A 194 16.59 1.52 0.84
N GLY A 195 16.09 0.40 0.34
CA GLY A 195 15.73 -0.75 1.18
C GLY A 195 16.87 -1.74 1.33
N PHE A 196 16.65 -2.78 2.16
CA PHE A 196 17.65 -3.83 2.43
C PHE A 196 18.32 -4.39 1.17
N LYS A 197 17.54 -4.73 0.13
CA LYS A 197 18.11 -5.32 -1.11
C LYS A 197 19.13 -4.43 -1.79
N THR A 198 18.88 -3.12 -1.79
CA THR A 198 19.80 -2.14 -2.39
C THR A 198 21.04 -1.95 -1.51
N ALA A 199 20.85 -1.81 -0.20
CA ALA A 199 21.95 -1.71 0.76
C ALA A 199 22.82 -2.98 0.74
N ASP A 200 22.23 -4.17 0.68
CA ASP A 200 22.94 -5.46 0.60
C ASP A 200 23.72 -5.60 -0.71
N GLN A 201 23.16 -5.16 -1.83
CA GLN A 201 23.86 -5.10 -3.11
C GLN A 201 25.10 -4.19 -3.03
N ILE A 202 24.95 -3.02 -2.42
CA ILE A 202 26.06 -2.07 -2.20
C ILE A 202 27.10 -2.71 -1.30
N ALA A 203 26.73 -3.20 -0.12
CA ALA A 203 27.64 -3.83 0.83
C ALA A 203 28.51 -4.93 0.21
N LEU A 204 27.85 -5.85 -0.51
CA LEU A 204 28.55 -6.96 -1.18
C LEU A 204 29.45 -6.48 -2.34
N ALA A 205 29.04 -5.43 -3.06
CA ALA A 205 29.83 -4.84 -4.15
C ALA A 205 31.10 -4.15 -3.64
N TYR A 206 31.03 -3.55 -2.45
CA TYR A 206 32.20 -2.95 -1.79
C TYR A 206 33.05 -3.96 -0.98
N GLY A 207 32.73 -5.26 -1.10
CA GLY A 207 33.55 -6.34 -0.57
C GLY A 207 33.23 -6.81 0.84
N MET A 208 32.07 -6.40 1.39
CA MET A 208 31.61 -6.94 2.66
C MET A 208 31.43 -8.45 2.59
N ASP A 209 31.87 -9.17 3.63
CA ASP A 209 31.72 -10.61 3.69
C ASP A 209 30.24 -11.03 3.78
N ARG A 210 29.90 -12.15 3.16
CA ARG A 210 28.54 -12.67 3.22
C ARG A 210 28.11 -13.08 4.61
N GLN A 211 29.04 -13.40 5.49
CA GLN A 211 28.82 -13.75 6.90
C GLN A 211 29.05 -12.58 7.85
N ASP A 212 29.21 -11.37 7.32
CA ASP A 212 29.40 -10.17 8.15
C ASP A 212 28.24 -9.99 9.15
N PRO A 213 28.51 -9.77 10.44
CA PRO A 213 27.49 -9.64 11.46
C PRO A 213 26.46 -8.52 11.19
N GLN A 214 26.90 -7.37 10.66
CA GLN A 214 25.99 -6.28 10.30
C GLN A 214 25.02 -6.70 9.21
N ARG A 215 25.53 -7.42 8.20
CA ARG A 215 24.71 -7.96 7.11
C ARG A 215 23.68 -8.94 7.62
N LEU A 216 24.10 -9.87 8.47
CA LEU A 216 23.22 -10.91 9.02
C LEU A 216 22.14 -10.29 9.91
N SER A 217 22.48 -9.31 10.76
CA SER A 217 21.53 -8.59 11.62
C SER A 217 20.50 -7.80 10.81
N ALA A 218 20.96 -7.00 9.83
CA ALA A 218 20.07 -6.27 8.93
C ALA A 218 19.17 -7.21 8.12
N GLY A 219 19.70 -8.36 7.72
CA GLY A 219 18.98 -9.40 7.00
C GLY A 219 17.88 -10.08 7.83
N LEU A 220 18.16 -10.41 9.09
CA LEU A 220 17.15 -10.92 10.03
C LEU A 220 16.00 -9.94 10.20
N THR A 221 16.31 -8.67 10.45
CA THR A 221 15.32 -7.59 10.57
C THR A 221 14.49 -7.43 9.28
N TYR A 222 15.15 -7.49 8.12
CA TYR A 222 14.46 -7.43 6.83
C TYR A 222 13.48 -8.59 6.63
N VAL A 223 13.89 -9.82 6.97
CA VAL A 223 13.03 -11.01 6.85
C VAL A 223 11.84 -10.87 7.79
N LEU A 224 12.07 -10.47 9.03
CA LEU A 224 11.01 -10.28 10.03
C LEU A 224 10.00 -9.22 9.55
N ARG A 225 10.46 -8.04 9.11
CA ARG A 225 9.58 -6.98 8.56
C ARG A 225 8.82 -7.45 7.31
N THR A 226 9.46 -8.22 6.43
CA THR A 226 8.78 -8.80 5.26
C THR A 226 7.67 -9.76 5.69
N MET A 227 7.87 -10.52 6.75
CA MET A 227 6.85 -11.41 7.30
C MET A 227 5.71 -10.63 7.97
N THR A 228 6.01 -9.53 8.65
CA THR A 228 4.99 -8.63 9.19
C THR A 228 4.12 -8.04 8.08
N GLN A 229 4.71 -7.62 6.97
CA GLN A 229 3.96 -7.19 5.78
C GLN A 229 3.08 -8.29 5.18
N ASN A 230 3.41 -9.56 5.40
CA ASN A 230 2.59 -10.71 5.02
C ASN A 230 1.53 -11.09 6.08
N GLY A 231 1.37 -10.26 7.10
CA GLY A 231 0.33 -10.38 8.13
C GLY A 231 0.74 -11.10 9.42
N HIS A 232 2.00 -11.52 9.57
CA HIS A 232 2.49 -12.10 10.81
C HIS A 232 2.82 -11.00 11.83
N VAL A 233 2.59 -11.24 13.11
CA VAL A 233 3.00 -10.34 14.21
C VAL A 233 4.37 -10.74 14.74
N CYS A 234 4.58 -12.04 14.86
CA CYS A 234 5.83 -12.67 15.29
C CYS A 234 6.16 -13.87 14.40
N ILE A 235 7.33 -14.46 14.60
CA ILE A 235 7.75 -15.66 13.86
C ILE A 235 8.53 -16.57 14.80
N PRO A 236 8.35 -17.92 14.76
CA PRO A 236 9.26 -18.84 15.42
C PRO A 236 10.71 -18.59 14.98
N ASP A 237 11.64 -18.57 15.94
CA ASP A 237 13.07 -18.35 15.73
C ASP A 237 13.65 -19.25 14.64
N THR A 238 13.30 -20.54 14.68
CA THR A 238 13.73 -21.54 13.70
C THR A 238 13.26 -21.22 12.28
N GLU A 239 12.04 -20.71 12.13
CA GLU A 239 11.50 -20.30 10.83
C GLU A 239 12.15 -18.98 10.34
N LEU A 240 12.41 -18.04 11.24
CA LEU A 240 13.12 -16.79 10.94
C LEU A 240 14.52 -17.09 10.41
N VAL A 241 15.31 -17.89 11.16
CA VAL A 241 16.66 -18.27 10.77
C VAL A 241 16.66 -19.06 9.45
N ARG A 242 15.75 -20.02 9.28
CA ARG A 242 15.63 -20.79 8.04
C ARG A 242 15.40 -19.91 6.81
N ARG A 243 14.49 -18.92 6.93
CA ARG A 243 14.20 -17.96 5.83
C ARG A 243 15.36 -17.02 5.59
N ALA A 244 15.97 -16.50 6.65
CA ALA A 244 17.13 -15.63 6.55
C ALA A 244 18.31 -16.34 5.89
N ALA A 245 18.61 -17.57 6.30
CA ALA A 245 19.66 -18.40 5.69
C ALA A 245 19.44 -18.57 4.18
N PHE A 246 18.20 -18.84 3.77
CA PHE A 246 17.87 -18.97 2.35
C PHE A 246 18.03 -17.66 1.57
N ILE A 247 17.52 -16.55 2.11
CA ILE A 247 17.55 -15.24 1.43
C ILE A 247 18.97 -14.68 1.37
N LEU A 248 19.71 -14.76 2.48
CA LEU A 248 21.06 -14.22 2.61
C LEU A 248 22.13 -15.14 2.05
N GLN A 249 21.78 -16.41 1.76
CA GLN A 249 22.76 -17.47 1.44
C GLN A 249 23.86 -17.58 2.51
N ALA A 250 23.44 -17.53 3.78
CA ALA A 250 24.28 -17.52 4.96
C ALA A 250 24.14 -18.82 5.77
N ASP A 251 25.11 -19.07 6.65
CA ASP A 251 25.07 -20.22 7.56
C ASP A 251 24.03 -20.03 8.67
N ALA A 252 23.24 -21.07 8.93
CA ALA A 252 22.19 -21.00 9.95
C ALA A 252 22.74 -20.89 11.39
N LEU A 253 23.90 -21.47 11.68
CA LEU A 253 24.52 -21.37 13.02
C LEU A 253 24.95 -19.92 13.31
N GLY A 254 25.64 -19.28 12.36
CA GLY A 254 26.02 -17.87 12.50
C GLY A 254 24.80 -16.96 12.68
N LEU A 255 23.70 -17.23 11.96
CA LEU A 255 22.44 -16.49 12.11
C LEU A 255 21.80 -16.66 13.49
N HIS A 256 21.90 -17.84 14.12
CA HIS A 256 21.41 -18.05 15.49
C HIS A 256 22.19 -17.22 16.52
N ASP A 257 23.51 -17.11 16.35
CA ASP A 257 24.35 -16.31 17.25
C ASP A 257 24.02 -14.82 17.12
N ILE A 258 23.89 -14.32 15.88
CA ILE A 258 23.46 -12.93 15.61
C ILE A 258 22.04 -12.66 16.11
N LEU A 259 21.12 -13.60 15.97
CA LEU A 259 19.76 -13.45 16.51
C LEU A 259 19.79 -13.29 18.03
N ARG A 260 20.62 -14.10 18.72
CA ARG A 260 20.76 -14.02 20.17
C ARG A 260 21.34 -12.65 20.59
N GLU A 261 22.37 -12.17 19.89
CA GLU A 261 22.93 -10.85 20.14
C GLU A 261 21.90 -9.74 19.91
N ALA A 262 21.13 -9.79 18.82
CA ALA A 262 20.08 -8.81 18.53
C ALA A 262 18.98 -8.76 19.62
N ILE A 263 18.69 -9.93 20.24
CA ILE A 263 17.75 -10.01 21.37
C ILE A 263 18.39 -9.41 22.62
N GLU A 264 19.63 -9.75 22.93
CA GLU A 264 20.36 -9.25 24.12
C GLU A 264 20.52 -7.73 24.12
N VAL A 265 20.74 -7.11 22.96
CA VAL A 265 20.83 -5.65 22.83
C VAL A 265 19.48 -4.95 22.64
N GLY A 266 18.37 -5.70 22.65
CA GLY A 266 17.00 -5.15 22.56
C GLY A 266 16.59 -4.67 21.15
N GLN A 267 17.31 -5.06 20.10
CA GLN A 267 16.92 -4.79 18.72
C GLN A 267 15.71 -5.64 18.30
N LEU A 268 15.57 -6.82 18.88
CA LEU A 268 14.45 -7.73 18.70
C LEU A 268 13.90 -8.16 20.04
N CYS A 269 12.59 -8.39 20.11
CA CYS A 269 11.92 -8.91 21.29
C CYS A 269 11.51 -10.36 21.10
N THR A 270 11.34 -11.08 22.20
CA THR A 270 10.93 -12.49 22.16
C THR A 270 9.88 -12.84 23.21
N ALA A 271 9.10 -13.86 22.90
CA ALA A 271 8.21 -14.53 23.84
C ALA A 271 8.33 -16.04 23.67
N ASP A 272 8.41 -16.78 24.79
CA ASP A 272 8.34 -18.24 24.79
C ASP A 272 6.90 -18.70 24.95
N PHE A 273 6.45 -19.55 24.06
CA PHE A 273 5.15 -20.19 24.18
C PHE A 273 5.25 -21.66 23.78
N GLU A 274 4.89 -22.54 24.72
CA GLU A 274 4.97 -24.00 24.56
C GLU A 274 6.37 -24.51 24.14
N GLY A 275 7.43 -23.87 24.63
CA GLY A 275 8.82 -24.21 24.32
C GLY A 275 9.27 -23.77 22.91
N THR A 276 8.50 -22.92 22.26
CA THR A 276 8.88 -22.28 20.99
C THR A 276 9.15 -20.79 21.24
N LEU A 277 10.34 -20.35 20.87
CA LEU A 277 10.72 -18.94 20.95
C LEU A 277 10.17 -18.18 19.73
N TYR A 278 9.31 -17.19 19.97
CA TYR A 278 8.78 -16.31 18.93
C TYR A 278 9.51 -14.99 18.94
N VAL A 279 9.91 -14.52 17.78
CA VAL A 279 10.69 -13.29 17.58
C VAL A 279 9.78 -12.21 17.01
N TYR A 280 9.91 -10.99 17.54
CA TYR A 280 9.16 -9.80 17.18
C TYR A 280 10.08 -8.63 16.85
N THR A 281 9.58 -7.64 16.13
CA THR A 281 10.10 -6.27 16.25
C THR A 281 9.63 -5.67 17.59
N PRO A 282 10.37 -4.72 18.18
CA PRO A 282 9.98 -4.09 19.44
C PRO A 282 8.56 -3.50 19.38
N GLU A 283 8.22 -2.84 18.28
CA GLU A 283 6.92 -2.22 18.09
C GLU A 283 5.79 -3.27 18.11
N ALA A 284 5.93 -4.35 17.36
CA ALA A 284 4.91 -5.40 17.28
C ALA A 284 4.71 -6.14 18.61
N TYR A 285 5.80 -6.27 19.41
CA TYR A 285 5.74 -6.85 20.74
C TYR A 285 4.93 -5.96 21.69
N GLU A 286 5.25 -4.67 21.73
CA GLU A 286 4.56 -3.68 22.56
C GLU A 286 3.08 -3.55 22.18
N GLU A 287 2.76 -3.51 20.89
CA GLU A 287 1.38 -3.45 20.41
C GLU A 287 0.56 -4.65 20.86
N GLU A 288 1.08 -5.88 20.67
CA GLU A 288 0.36 -7.10 21.04
C GLU A 288 0.18 -7.24 22.55
N GLU A 289 1.21 -6.90 23.32
CA GLU A 289 1.19 -6.90 24.79
C GLU A 289 0.17 -5.90 25.34
N TYR A 290 0.23 -4.66 24.85
CA TYR A 290 -0.69 -3.60 25.25
C TYR A 290 -2.15 -3.96 24.93
N ILE A 291 -2.42 -4.46 23.73
CA ILE A 291 -3.76 -4.89 23.31
C ILE A 291 -4.29 -5.97 24.25
N ALA A 292 -3.47 -6.97 24.56
CA ALA A 292 -3.88 -8.05 25.45
C ALA A 292 -4.21 -7.54 26.86
N GLY A 293 -3.35 -6.71 27.45
CA GLY A 293 -3.56 -6.11 28.74
C GLY A 293 -4.83 -5.24 28.78
N ARG A 294 -5.00 -4.39 27.76
CA ARG A 294 -6.14 -3.48 27.70
C ARG A 294 -7.47 -4.20 27.49
N ILE A 295 -7.52 -5.24 26.67
CA ILE A 295 -8.71 -6.08 26.51
C ILE A 295 -9.03 -6.83 27.80
N GLY A 296 -8.02 -7.32 28.51
CA GLY A 296 -8.19 -7.96 29.83
C GLY A 296 -8.80 -7.00 30.87
N GLU A 297 -8.31 -5.74 30.93
CA GLU A 297 -8.92 -4.70 31.77
C GLU A 297 -10.37 -4.44 31.41
N MET A 298 -10.67 -4.30 30.10
CA MET A 298 -12.04 -4.06 29.61
C MET A 298 -12.96 -5.26 29.89
N GLY A 299 -12.47 -6.49 29.78
CA GLY A 299 -13.20 -7.71 30.13
C GLY A 299 -13.63 -7.74 31.61
N ASN A 300 -12.81 -7.17 32.51
CA ASN A 300 -13.05 -7.10 33.94
C ASN A 300 -13.85 -5.86 34.40
N MET A 301 -14.25 -5.00 33.46
CA MET A 301 -15.04 -3.80 33.81
C MET A 301 -16.40 -4.19 34.36
N LYS A 302 -16.81 -3.48 35.44
CA LYS A 302 -18.16 -3.65 35.99
C LYS A 302 -19.24 -3.25 35.01
N PRO A 303 -20.41 -3.93 35.02
CA PRO A 303 -21.56 -3.54 34.26
C PRO A 303 -21.92 -2.05 34.46
N LEU A 304 -22.35 -1.39 33.35
CA LEU A 304 -22.84 -0.02 33.48
C LEU A 304 -24.11 -0.02 34.33
N PRO A 305 -24.19 0.83 35.38
CA PRO A 305 -25.45 1.00 36.12
C PRO A 305 -26.49 1.68 35.23
N MET A 306 -27.41 0.87 34.67
CA MET A 306 -28.42 1.32 33.71
C MET A 306 -29.57 2.01 34.43
N LYS A 307 -29.97 3.18 33.91
CA LYS A 307 -31.19 3.90 34.33
C LYS A 307 -32.42 3.29 33.63
N THR A 308 -32.21 2.70 32.46
CA THR A 308 -33.24 2.13 31.62
C THR A 308 -33.36 0.62 31.85
N HIS A 309 -34.57 0.13 32.02
CA HIS A 309 -34.81 -1.32 32.00
C HIS A 309 -34.74 -1.82 30.55
N VAL A 310 -33.68 -2.52 30.22
CA VAL A 310 -33.28 -2.89 28.82
C VAL A 310 -34.41 -3.65 28.11
N GLN A 311 -35.03 -4.65 28.76
CA GLN A 311 -36.12 -5.43 28.16
C GLN A 311 -37.34 -4.53 27.79
N LEU A 312 -37.74 -3.67 28.70
CA LEU A 312 -38.84 -2.74 28.47
C LEU A 312 -38.52 -1.73 27.36
N PHE A 313 -37.24 -1.31 27.27
CA PHE A 313 -36.77 -0.49 26.13
C PHE A 313 -36.90 -1.25 24.82
N LEU A 314 -36.42 -2.50 24.77
CA LEU A 314 -36.44 -3.33 23.57
C LEU A 314 -37.91 -3.56 23.08
N ASP A 315 -38.81 -3.88 24.01
CA ASP A 315 -40.22 -4.11 23.65
C ASP A 315 -40.85 -2.83 23.05
N ARG A 316 -40.67 -1.68 23.69
CA ARG A 316 -41.17 -0.39 23.18
C ARG A 316 -40.51 0.00 21.85
N TRP A 317 -39.24 -0.30 21.68
CA TRP A 317 -38.48 -0.02 20.46
C TRP A 317 -39.00 -0.85 19.27
N GLN A 318 -39.29 -2.13 19.51
CA GLN A 318 -39.86 -3.04 18.53
C GLN A 318 -41.27 -2.64 18.13
N ASP A 319 -42.11 -2.35 19.12
CA ASP A 319 -43.53 -1.89 18.91
C ASP A 319 -43.57 -0.60 18.07
N ALA A 320 -42.70 0.38 18.39
CA ALA A 320 -42.64 1.66 17.70
C ALA A 320 -42.21 1.55 16.23
N ARG A 321 -41.50 0.49 15.87
CA ARG A 321 -40.97 0.28 14.52
C ARG A 321 -41.62 -0.88 13.77
N HIS A 322 -42.56 -1.58 14.37
CA HIS A 322 -43.27 -2.72 13.78
C HIS A 322 -42.33 -3.81 13.27
N PHE A 323 -41.29 -4.18 14.04
CA PHE A 323 -40.38 -5.29 13.75
C PHE A 323 -39.97 -6.02 15.04
N GLU A 324 -39.59 -7.27 14.91
CA GLU A 324 -39.07 -8.07 16.02
C GLU A 324 -37.57 -8.32 15.85
N LEU A 325 -36.83 -8.19 16.95
CA LEU A 325 -35.43 -8.61 17.05
C LEU A 325 -35.36 -10.11 17.33
N ALA A 326 -34.56 -10.84 16.61
CA ALA A 326 -34.23 -12.22 16.97
C ALA A 326 -33.54 -12.31 18.33
N ASP A 327 -33.58 -13.47 18.96
CA ASP A 327 -33.02 -13.70 20.30
C ASP A 327 -31.54 -13.27 20.37
N LYS A 328 -30.74 -13.61 19.38
CA LYS A 328 -29.34 -13.21 19.31
C LYS A 328 -29.12 -11.71 19.12
N GLN A 329 -30.02 -11.02 18.44
CA GLN A 329 -29.98 -9.57 18.32
C GLN A 329 -30.35 -8.90 19.64
N ARG A 330 -31.34 -9.41 20.37
CA ARG A 330 -31.69 -8.96 21.72
C ARG A 330 -30.50 -9.17 22.67
N GLU A 331 -29.92 -10.38 22.67
CA GLU A 331 -28.74 -10.72 23.47
C GLU A 331 -27.58 -9.73 23.19
N ALA A 332 -27.34 -9.36 21.92
CA ALA A 332 -26.28 -8.43 21.55
C ALA A 332 -26.50 -7.02 22.15
N VAL A 333 -27.75 -6.53 22.14
CA VAL A 333 -28.07 -5.23 22.75
C VAL A 333 -27.93 -5.30 24.28
N GLU A 334 -28.40 -6.36 24.91
CA GLU A 334 -28.32 -6.54 26.35
C GLU A 334 -26.86 -6.60 26.87
N ARG A 335 -26.01 -7.36 26.16
CA ARG A 335 -24.59 -7.52 26.54
C ARG A 335 -23.72 -6.30 26.24
N SER A 336 -24.11 -5.51 25.25
CA SER A 336 -23.27 -4.43 24.71
C SER A 336 -22.83 -3.38 25.72
N LEU A 337 -23.67 -3.08 26.75
CA LEU A 337 -23.37 -2.11 27.78
C LEU A 337 -23.05 -2.75 29.15
N GLN A 338 -23.03 -4.08 29.23
CA GLN A 338 -22.71 -4.80 30.46
C GLN A 338 -21.21 -5.06 30.62
N SER A 339 -20.46 -5.14 29.50
CA SER A 339 -19.01 -5.37 29.47
C SER A 339 -18.25 -4.13 28.97
N GLY A 340 -16.98 -4.02 29.28
CA GLY A 340 -16.10 -2.99 28.70
C GLY A 340 -15.86 -3.18 27.22
N MET A 341 -15.78 -4.45 26.79
CA MET A 341 -15.70 -4.81 25.36
C MET A 341 -16.73 -5.86 25.02
N THR A 342 -17.36 -5.75 23.85
CA THR A 342 -18.29 -6.76 23.31
C THR A 342 -18.05 -6.91 21.82
N VAL A 343 -18.00 -8.16 21.33
CA VAL A 343 -17.89 -8.47 19.90
C VAL A 343 -19.25 -8.91 19.38
N ILE A 344 -19.69 -8.30 18.28
CA ILE A 344 -20.89 -8.68 17.53
C ILE A 344 -20.48 -9.11 16.13
N THR A 345 -20.59 -10.40 15.85
CA THR A 345 -20.18 -10.96 14.55
C THR A 345 -21.34 -11.65 13.85
N GLY A 346 -21.32 -11.65 12.53
CA GLY A 346 -22.32 -12.34 11.71
C GLY A 346 -22.16 -12.02 10.24
N GLY A 347 -22.66 -12.91 9.40
CA GLY A 347 -22.61 -12.77 7.95
C GLY A 347 -23.51 -11.65 7.40
N PRO A 348 -23.61 -11.54 6.07
CA PRO A 348 -24.48 -10.58 5.43
C PRO A 348 -25.95 -10.87 5.72
N GLY A 349 -26.75 -9.83 5.92
CA GLY A 349 -28.19 -9.96 6.13
C GLY A 349 -28.63 -10.43 7.52
N THR A 350 -27.70 -10.59 8.48
CA THR A 350 -28.02 -10.99 9.87
C THR A 350 -28.48 -9.83 10.76
N GLY A 351 -28.56 -8.61 10.20
CA GLY A 351 -29.08 -7.45 10.91
C GLY A 351 -28.09 -6.76 11.86
N LYS A 352 -26.78 -6.87 11.65
CA LYS A 352 -25.76 -6.13 12.41
C LYS A 352 -26.08 -4.66 12.52
N THR A 353 -26.46 -4.01 11.42
CA THR A 353 -26.82 -2.59 11.38
C THR A 353 -28.00 -2.27 12.28
N THR A 354 -29.02 -3.12 12.30
CA THR A 354 -30.20 -2.96 13.18
C THR A 354 -29.81 -3.03 14.65
N VAL A 355 -28.96 -3.98 15.00
CA VAL A 355 -28.42 -4.12 16.35
C VAL A 355 -27.64 -2.86 16.76
N VAL A 356 -26.74 -2.37 15.90
CA VAL A 356 -25.95 -1.14 16.13
C VAL A 356 -26.88 0.06 16.34
N GLN A 357 -27.90 0.24 15.51
CA GLN A 357 -28.90 1.31 15.68
C GLN A 357 -29.62 1.22 17.03
N THR A 358 -30.00 0.01 17.45
CA THR A 358 -30.68 -0.23 18.71
C THR A 358 -29.78 0.10 19.90
N ILE A 359 -28.51 -0.32 19.85
CA ILE A 359 -27.49 -0.02 20.87
C ILE A 359 -27.26 1.49 20.97
N ILE A 360 -27.10 2.19 19.85
CA ILE A 360 -26.95 3.65 19.84
C ILE A 360 -28.13 4.32 20.56
N ARG A 361 -29.36 3.92 20.29
CA ARG A 361 -30.53 4.50 20.93
C ARG A 361 -30.60 4.22 22.44
N LEU A 362 -30.23 3.01 22.84
CA LEU A 362 -30.14 2.66 24.26
C LEU A 362 -29.06 3.51 24.95
N ALA A 363 -27.88 3.62 24.36
CA ALA A 363 -26.76 4.40 24.90
C ALA A 363 -27.08 5.90 25.00
N GLU A 364 -27.84 6.45 24.04
CA GLU A 364 -28.34 7.83 24.11
C GLU A 364 -29.30 8.05 25.27
N GLN A 365 -30.19 7.10 25.51
CA GLN A 365 -31.13 7.17 26.62
C GLN A 365 -30.40 7.12 27.97
N GLU A 366 -29.26 6.45 28.03
CA GLU A 366 -28.35 6.45 29.17
C GLU A 366 -27.53 7.75 29.29
N GLY A 367 -27.53 8.60 28.25
CA GLY A 367 -26.77 9.86 28.23
C GLY A 367 -25.28 9.68 27.91
N LEU A 368 -24.90 8.58 27.25
CA LEU A 368 -23.51 8.30 26.89
C LEU A 368 -23.07 9.11 25.67
N ARG A 369 -21.81 9.56 25.67
CA ARG A 369 -21.16 10.16 24.51
C ARG A 369 -20.64 9.05 23.61
N ILE A 370 -21.24 8.94 22.42
CA ILE A 370 -20.98 7.86 21.48
C ILE A 370 -20.11 8.37 20.33
N LEU A 371 -19.07 7.63 20.01
CA LEU A 371 -18.28 7.81 18.77
C LEU A 371 -18.44 6.57 17.89
N LEU A 372 -18.62 6.81 16.58
CA LEU A 372 -18.75 5.77 15.57
C LEU A 372 -17.55 5.83 14.64
N CYS A 373 -16.91 4.68 14.39
CA CYS A 373 -15.78 4.61 13.47
C CYS A 373 -15.74 3.28 12.70
N ALA A 374 -14.90 3.28 11.65
CA ALA A 374 -14.61 2.10 10.84
C ALA A 374 -13.19 2.20 10.28
N PRO A 375 -12.56 1.09 9.84
CA PRO A 375 -11.22 1.11 9.26
C PRO A 375 -11.12 1.90 7.95
N THR A 376 -12.16 1.91 7.13
CA THR A 376 -12.16 2.53 5.80
C THR A 376 -13.16 3.67 5.67
N GLY A 377 -12.91 4.61 4.73
CA GLY A 377 -13.80 5.73 4.44
C GLY A 377 -15.21 5.27 4.03
N ARG A 378 -15.30 4.25 3.18
CA ARG A 378 -16.58 3.67 2.74
C ARG A 378 -17.39 3.04 3.87
N ALA A 379 -16.72 2.25 4.72
CA ALA A 379 -17.38 1.65 5.87
C ALA A 379 -17.88 2.73 6.83
N ALA A 380 -17.06 3.76 7.11
CA ALA A 380 -17.46 4.89 7.94
C ALA A 380 -18.65 5.67 7.35
N LYS A 381 -18.64 5.92 6.03
CA LYS A 381 -19.75 6.56 5.34
C LYS A 381 -21.03 5.73 5.43
N ARG A 382 -20.95 4.43 5.14
CA ARG A 382 -22.11 3.51 5.26
C ARG A 382 -22.64 3.46 6.68
N LEU A 383 -21.77 3.43 7.68
CA LEU A 383 -22.14 3.49 9.10
C LEU A 383 -22.87 4.81 9.40
N ALA A 384 -22.39 5.94 8.88
CA ALA A 384 -23.05 7.24 9.06
C ALA A 384 -24.43 7.29 8.40
N GLU A 385 -24.56 6.82 7.16
CA GLU A 385 -25.83 6.77 6.42
C GLU A 385 -26.85 5.88 7.12
N THR A 386 -26.45 4.71 7.56
CA THR A 386 -27.36 3.74 8.19
C THR A 386 -27.77 4.16 9.60
N THR A 387 -26.88 4.76 10.36
CA THR A 387 -27.17 5.20 11.75
C THR A 387 -27.71 6.61 11.82
N GLN A 388 -27.67 7.38 10.73
CA GLN A 388 -28.00 8.82 10.66
C GLN A 388 -27.18 9.64 11.67
N ARG A 389 -25.89 9.24 11.87
CA ARG A 389 -24.97 9.87 12.78
C ARG A 389 -23.59 10.03 12.14
N LYS A 390 -22.83 10.99 12.63
CA LYS A 390 -21.45 11.18 12.17
C LYS A 390 -20.61 9.95 12.53
N ALA A 391 -19.99 9.35 11.54
CA ALA A 391 -18.98 8.33 11.69
C ALA A 391 -17.72 8.77 10.95
N LYS A 392 -16.54 8.36 11.44
CA LYS A 392 -15.24 8.70 10.88
C LYS A 392 -14.44 7.44 10.63
N THR A 393 -13.40 7.51 9.78
CA THR A 393 -12.38 6.46 9.83
C THR A 393 -11.63 6.53 11.15
N ILE A 394 -11.05 5.40 11.60
CA ILE A 394 -10.26 5.37 12.84
C ILE A 394 -9.13 6.41 12.75
N HIS A 395 -8.41 6.48 11.64
CA HIS A 395 -7.38 7.51 11.41
C HIS A 395 -7.90 8.95 11.61
N ARG A 396 -9.05 9.28 11.01
CA ARG A 396 -9.66 10.61 11.20
C ARG A 396 -10.18 10.85 12.61
N LEU A 397 -10.55 9.80 13.31
CA LEU A 397 -10.99 9.89 14.70
C LEU A 397 -9.81 10.23 15.60
N LEU A 398 -8.66 9.57 15.37
CA LEU A 398 -7.43 9.73 16.13
C LEU A 398 -6.61 10.98 15.74
N VAL A 399 -6.82 11.53 14.54
CA VAL A 399 -6.12 12.69 13.97
C VAL A 399 -4.62 12.44 13.82
N PRO A 400 -4.12 12.10 12.61
CA PRO A 400 -2.69 11.90 12.38
C PRO A 400 -1.86 13.14 12.72
N ASP A 401 -0.75 12.98 13.46
CA ASP A 401 0.16 14.04 13.91
C ASP A 401 1.63 13.76 13.52
N GLY A 402 1.84 13.13 12.39
CA GLY A 402 3.17 12.83 11.85
C GLY A 402 3.63 11.40 12.07
N HIS A 403 4.96 11.19 12.03
CA HIS A 403 5.61 9.90 12.24
C HIS A 403 6.81 10.05 13.19
N VAL A 404 7.03 9.06 14.04
CA VAL A 404 8.25 8.89 14.83
C VAL A 404 8.89 7.57 14.38
N GLY A 405 10.01 7.67 13.64
CA GLY A 405 10.60 6.51 12.98
C GLY A 405 9.64 5.89 11.95
N ALA A 406 9.32 4.61 12.10
CA ALA A 406 8.39 3.88 11.26
C ALA A 406 6.93 3.95 11.74
N MET A 407 6.68 4.39 12.99
CA MET A 407 5.34 4.41 13.61
C MET A 407 4.61 5.71 13.27
N GLN A 408 3.32 5.59 12.91
CA GLN A 408 2.42 6.73 12.79
C GLN A 408 2.04 7.25 14.18
N VAL A 409 2.07 8.56 14.37
CA VAL A 409 1.66 9.22 15.62
C VAL A 409 0.30 9.87 15.44
N PHE A 410 -0.52 9.84 16.49
CA PHE A 410 -1.85 10.43 16.49
C PHE A 410 -2.01 11.44 17.63
N GLU A 411 -2.81 12.48 17.38
CA GLU A 411 -3.15 13.50 18.38
C GLU A 411 -3.88 12.87 19.59
N TYR A 412 -4.83 11.95 19.31
CA TYR A 412 -5.49 11.18 20.36
C TYR A 412 -4.71 9.88 20.60
N ASN A 413 -4.22 9.75 21.83
CA ASN A 413 -3.39 8.66 22.32
C ASN A 413 -3.54 8.54 23.85
N GLU A 414 -2.64 7.88 24.53
CA GLU A 414 -2.65 7.71 25.99
C GLU A 414 -2.61 9.04 26.77
N THR A 415 -1.94 10.06 26.22
CA THR A 415 -1.81 11.38 26.86
C THR A 415 -3.02 12.27 26.59
N LYS A 416 -3.68 12.10 25.45
CA LYS A 416 -4.87 12.84 25.05
C LYS A 416 -5.95 11.88 24.57
N MET A 417 -6.80 11.45 25.48
CA MET A 417 -7.83 10.44 25.21
C MET A 417 -9.08 11.01 24.54
N LEU A 418 -9.76 10.19 23.76
CA LEU A 418 -11.02 10.51 23.10
C LEU A 418 -12.12 10.89 24.12
N PRO A 419 -12.93 11.93 23.85
CA PRO A 419 -14.01 12.36 24.73
C PRO A 419 -15.27 11.47 24.57
N ALA A 420 -15.11 10.15 24.72
CA ALA A 420 -16.17 9.16 24.55
C ALA A 420 -16.41 8.34 25.81
N ASP A 421 -17.65 7.87 25.95
CA ASP A 421 -18.06 6.88 26.96
C ASP A 421 -18.32 5.52 26.29
N LEU A 422 -18.63 5.55 24.98
CA LEU A 422 -18.82 4.37 24.14
C LEU A 422 -18.23 4.62 22.74
N VAL A 423 -17.44 3.67 22.24
CA VAL A 423 -16.96 3.63 20.86
C VAL A 423 -17.52 2.39 20.18
N ILE A 424 -18.12 2.56 19.00
CA ILE A 424 -18.57 1.45 18.16
C ILE A 424 -17.72 1.44 16.90
N VAL A 425 -17.09 0.30 16.64
CA VAL A 425 -16.21 0.07 15.49
C VAL A 425 -16.88 -0.93 14.56
N ASP A 426 -17.20 -0.52 13.34
CA ASP A 426 -17.74 -1.42 12.31
C ASP A 426 -16.66 -1.93 11.37
N GLU A 427 -16.93 -3.04 10.67
CA GLU A 427 -16.00 -3.73 9.75
C GLU A 427 -14.64 -4.09 10.42
N VAL A 428 -14.67 -4.56 11.65
CA VAL A 428 -13.46 -4.88 12.45
C VAL A 428 -12.62 -6.02 11.85
N SER A 429 -13.16 -6.84 10.96
CA SER A 429 -12.38 -7.84 10.22
C SER A 429 -11.18 -7.25 9.47
N MET A 430 -11.24 -5.94 9.13
CA MET A 430 -10.17 -5.22 8.43
C MET A 430 -9.16 -4.56 9.38
N LEU A 431 -9.38 -4.63 10.69
CA LEU A 431 -8.53 -3.97 11.69
C LEU A 431 -7.31 -4.83 12.00
N ASP A 432 -6.12 -4.26 11.81
CA ASP A 432 -4.83 -4.87 12.14
C ASP A 432 -4.36 -4.54 13.56
N MET A 433 -3.21 -5.07 13.94
CA MET A 433 -2.66 -4.93 15.28
C MET A 433 -2.31 -3.47 15.59
N GLU A 434 -1.60 -2.79 14.70
CA GLU A 434 -1.18 -1.40 14.85
C GLU A 434 -2.38 -0.46 15.07
N MET A 435 -3.41 -0.58 14.21
CA MET A 435 -4.58 0.30 14.33
C MET A 435 -5.44 -0.03 15.56
N MET A 436 -5.50 -1.30 15.99
CA MET A 436 -6.15 -1.68 17.23
C MET A 436 -5.41 -1.09 18.44
N TYR A 437 -4.08 -1.14 18.46
CA TYR A 437 -3.24 -0.52 19.47
C TYR A 437 -3.54 0.97 19.60
N HIS A 438 -3.47 1.72 18.51
CA HIS A 438 -3.73 3.15 18.51
C HIS A 438 -5.16 3.51 18.93
N LEU A 439 -6.15 2.69 18.53
CA LEU A 439 -7.51 2.90 18.96
C LEU A 439 -7.66 2.70 20.47
N LEU A 440 -7.18 1.58 20.98
CA LEU A 440 -7.34 1.24 22.40
C LEU A 440 -6.55 2.19 23.33
N SER A 441 -5.36 2.64 22.91
CA SER A 441 -4.55 3.61 23.66
C SER A 441 -5.24 4.98 23.79
N ALA A 442 -6.06 5.35 22.80
CA ALA A 442 -6.82 6.59 22.82
C ALA A 442 -8.13 6.51 23.64
N LEU A 443 -8.53 5.33 24.12
CA LEU A 443 -9.76 5.16 24.90
C LEU A 443 -9.53 5.43 26.40
N LYS A 444 -10.45 6.15 27.02
CA LYS A 444 -10.46 6.31 28.48
C LYS A 444 -10.58 4.95 29.19
N PRO A 445 -10.07 4.82 30.41
CA PRO A 445 -10.19 3.58 31.20
C PRO A 445 -11.63 3.05 31.30
N GLN A 446 -12.62 3.94 31.45
CA GLN A 446 -14.04 3.57 31.57
C GLN A 446 -14.80 3.55 30.26
N CYS A 447 -14.16 3.88 29.12
CA CYS A 447 -14.81 3.86 27.82
C CYS A 447 -15.11 2.41 27.41
N ARG A 448 -16.32 2.19 26.93
CA ARG A 448 -16.74 0.89 26.39
C ARG A 448 -16.45 0.82 24.90
N CYS A 449 -16.15 -0.38 24.39
CA CYS A 449 -15.89 -0.60 23.00
C CYS A 449 -16.75 -1.75 22.44
N ILE A 450 -17.47 -1.50 21.36
CA ILE A 450 -18.24 -2.52 20.66
C ILE A 450 -17.59 -2.75 19.30
N LEU A 451 -17.14 -3.97 19.08
CA LEU A 451 -16.53 -4.42 17.85
C LEU A 451 -17.56 -5.14 17.00
N VAL A 452 -17.85 -4.59 15.81
CA VAL A 452 -18.83 -5.15 14.89
C VAL A 452 -18.13 -5.59 13.60
N GLY A 453 -18.36 -6.82 13.16
CA GLY A 453 -17.72 -7.31 11.95
C GLY A 453 -18.22 -8.69 11.51
N ASP A 454 -17.55 -9.23 10.54
CA ASP A 454 -17.81 -10.58 10.03
C ASP A 454 -16.49 -11.36 10.10
N ALA A 455 -16.42 -12.29 11.06
CA ALA A 455 -15.21 -13.08 11.33
C ALA A 455 -14.83 -14.04 10.18
N ASP A 456 -15.76 -14.30 9.27
CA ASP A 456 -15.56 -15.22 8.15
C ASP A 456 -15.04 -14.51 6.88
N GLN A 457 -15.01 -13.18 6.87
CA GLN A 457 -14.44 -12.39 5.78
C GLN A 457 -12.91 -12.43 5.79
N LEU A 458 -12.31 -11.81 4.76
CA LEU A 458 -10.86 -11.63 4.68
C LEU A 458 -10.36 -10.87 5.93
N PRO A 459 -9.23 -11.31 6.51
CA PRO A 459 -8.59 -10.57 7.59
C PRO A 459 -8.02 -9.23 7.11
N SER A 460 -7.49 -8.44 8.03
CA SER A 460 -6.75 -7.19 7.76
C SER A 460 -5.63 -7.41 6.73
N VAL A 461 -5.23 -6.35 6.02
CA VAL A 461 -4.02 -6.39 5.17
C VAL A 461 -2.77 -6.35 6.05
N GLY A 462 -2.77 -5.53 7.10
CA GLY A 462 -1.68 -5.45 8.08
C GLY A 462 -1.56 -6.67 9.00
N ALA A 463 -0.62 -6.61 9.92
CA ALA A 463 -0.27 -7.73 10.81
C ALA A 463 -1.38 -8.08 11.81
N GLY A 464 -1.47 -9.37 12.13
CA GLY A 464 -2.41 -9.90 13.11
C GLY A 464 -3.76 -10.34 12.52
N ALA A 465 -4.52 -11.05 13.34
CA ALA A 465 -5.88 -11.51 13.06
C ALA A 465 -6.80 -11.12 14.21
N VAL A 466 -6.77 -9.83 14.57
CA VAL A 466 -7.27 -9.27 15.83
C VAL A 466 -8.69 -9.72 16.16
N LEU A 467 -9.64 -9.59 15.23
CA LEU A 467 -11.03 -10.02 15.48
C LEU A 467 -11.12 -11.52 15.75
N HIS A 468 -10.42 -12.33 14.95
CA HIS A 468 -10.40 -13.79 15.11
C HIS A 468 -9.80 -14.18 16.46
N ASP A 469 -8.67 -13.57 16.83
CA ASP A 469 -7.94 -13.89 18.05
C ASP A 469 -8.72 -13.48 19.31
N ILE A 470 -9.38 -12.32 19.29
CA ILE A 470 -10.28 -11.90 20.37
C ILE A 470 -11.44 -12.89 20.53
N ILE A 471 -12.07 -13.30 19.42
CA ILE A 471 -13.17 -14.27 19.45
C ILE A 471 -12.69 -15.63 19.98
N ALA A 472 -11.53 -16.09 19.51
CA ALA A 472 -10.98 -17.40 19.88
C ALA A 472 -10.49 -17.45 21.33
N SER A 473 -10.05 -16.31 21.90
CA SER A 473 -9.58 -16.24 23.28
C SER A 473 -10.68 -16.51 24.31
N GLY A 474 -11.95 -16.20 23.96
CA GLY A 474 -13.09 -16.34 24.88
C GLY A 474 -13.10 -15.34 26.05
N GLN A 475 -12.23 -14.33 26.06
CA GLN A 475 -12.06 -13.39 27.17
C GLN A 475 -13.04 -12.23 27.18
N VAL A 476 -13.76 -12.01 26.10
CA VAL A 476 -14.79 -10.98 25.98
C VAL A 476 -16.11 -11.59 25.50
N PRO A 477 -17.27 -10.99 25.84
CA PRO A 477 -18.56 -11.44 25.30
C PRO A 477 -18.60 -11.36 23.78
N VAL A 478 -18.92 -12.49 23.16
CA VAL A 478 -19.10 -12.62 21.72
C VAL A 478 -20.53 -13.01 21.42
N VAL A 479 -21.23 -12.23 20.61
CA VAL A 479 -22.57 -12.57 20.12
C VAL A 479 -22.52 -12.83 18.62
N ARG A 480 -22.79 -14.07 18.23
CA ARG A 480 -22.87 -14.47 16.82
C ARG A 480 -24.31 -14.37 16.34
N LEU A 481 -24.53 -13.51 15.35
CA LEU A 481 -25.82 -13.36 14.70
C LEU A 481 -25.92 -14.38 13.57
N ASP A 482 -26.79 -15.35 13.71
CA ASP A 482 -27.00 -16.50 12.81
C ASP A 482 -28.33 -16.44 12.04
N THR A 483 -29.27 -15.65 12.50
CA THR A 483 -30.60 -15.53 11.88
C THR A 483 -30.55 -14.61 10.67
N ILE A 484 -31.00 -15.11 9.52
CA ILE A 484 -30.99 -14.40 8.24
C ILE A 484 -32.35 -13.75 8.00
N PHE A 485 -32.40 -12.43 7.88
CA PHE A 485 -33.62 -11.65 7.65
C PHE A 485 -33.87 -11.31 6.16
N ARG A 486 -32.90 -11.50 5.29
CA ARG A 486 -33.00 -11.21 3.84
C ARG A 486 -33.65 -12.36 3.07
N GLN A 487 -34.89 -12.73 3.41
CA GLN A 487 -35.58 -13.84 2.71
C GLN A 487 -36.28 -13.49 1.38
N LYS A 488 -36.53 -12.21 1.07
CA LYS A 488 -37.33 -11.85 -0.12
C LYS A 488 -36.50 -11.51 -1.35
N GLU A 489 -35.26 -11.04 -1.21
CA GLU A 489 -34.40 -10.66 -2.33
C GLU A 489 -32.91 -10.89 -1.95
N GLY A 490 -32.20 -11.66 -2.75
CA GLY A 490 -30.80 -12.06 -2.47
C GLY A 490 -30.68 -13.29 -1.55
N GLY A 491 -31.74 -14.05 -1.35
CA GLY A 491 -31.75 -15.26 -0.48
C GLY A 491 -30.75 -16.34 -0.92
N ARG A 492 -30.54 -16.50 -2.22
CA ARG A 492 -29.55 -17.45 -2.77
C ARG A 492 -28.10 -17.00 -2.55
N ILE A 493 -27.82 -15.69 -2.59
CA ILE A 493 -26.47 -15.16 -2.31
C ILE A 493 -26.10 -15.51 -0.87
N VAL A 494 -26.99 -15.26 0.07
CA VAL A 494 -26.73 -15.55 1.49
C VAL A 494 -26.62 -17.05 1.74
N THR A 495 -27.51 -17.87 1.17
CA THR A 495 -27.46 -19.33 1.28
C THR A 495 -26.14 -19.87 0.71
N ASN A 496 -25.73 -19.40 -0.47
CA ASN A 496 -24.46 -19.80 -1.08
C ASN A 496 -23.26 -19.30 -0.31
N ALA A 497 -23.28 -18.12 0.28
CA ALA A 497 -22.24 -17.64 1.17
C ALA A 497 -22.05 -18.58 2.37
N HIS A 498 -23.15 -19.05 2.99
CA HIS A 498 -23.08 -20.06 4.07
C HIS A 498 -22.56 -21.42 3.59
N LEU A 499 -22.96 -21.88 2.41
CA LEU A 499 -22.43 -23.12 1.82
C LEU A 499 -20.93 -23.01 1.62
N ILE A 500 -20.45 -21.92 1.00
CA ILE A 500 -19.04 -21.65 0.78
C ILE A 500 -18.30 -21.64 2.11
N ASN A 501 -18.79 -20.90 3.10
CA ASN A 501 -18.17 -20.81 4.42
C ASN A 501 -18.07 -22.17 5.13
N SER A 502 -19.09 -23.01 4.97
CA SER A 502 -19.08 -24.40 5.51
C SER A 502 -18.30 -25.41 4.66
N GLY A 503 -17.58 -24.97 3.62
CA GLY A 503 -16.78 -25.83 2.74
C GLY A 503 -17.58 -26.64 1.74
N ARG A 504 -18.82 -26.25 1.46
CA ARG A 504 -19.70 -26.87 0.48
C ARG A 504 -19.79 -26.01 -0.77
N LEU A 505 -19.90 -26.66 -1.93
CA LEU A 505 -20.03 -25.96 -3.21
C LEU A 505 -21.33 -25.14 -3.24
N PRO A 506 -21.31 -23.92 -3.83
CA PRO A 506 -22.52 -23.14 -4.02
C PRO A 506 -23.48 -23.83 -4.99
N VAL A 507 -24.77 -23.64 -4.75
CA VAL A 507 -25.83 -24.09 -5.67
C VAL A 507 -25.96 -23.03 -6.77
N VAL A 508 -25.62 -23.41 -7.98
CA VAL A 508 -25.69 -22.57 -9.18
C VAL A 508 -26.88 -23.00 -10.03
N ASN A 509 -27.68 -22.04 -10.46
CA ASN A 509 -28.77 -22.26 -11.40
C ASN A 509 -28.57 -21.30 -12.58
N GLU A 510 -29.19 -21.59 -13.73
CA GLU A 510 -29.20 -20.69 -14.88
C GLU A 510 -30.01 -19.43 -14.61
N ASP A 511 -30.83 -19.40 -13.55
CA ASP A 511 -31.64 -18.28 -13.11
C ASP A 511 -30.89 -17.29 -12.22
N THR A 512 -30.84 -16.14 -12.70
CA THR A 512 -30.73 -14.74 -12.25
C THR A 512 -29.89 -14.37 -11.03
N GLU A 513 -30.03 -14.92 -9.81
CA GLU A 513 -29.33 -14.40 -8.62
C GLU A 513 -27.91 -14.94 -8.42
N PHE A 514 -27.67 -16.20 -8.77
CA PHE A 514 -26.37 -16.85 -8.58
C PHE A 514 -26.05 -17.78 -9.76
N ARG A 515 -25.28 -17.25 -10.72
CA ARG A 515 -24.97 -17.90 -11.99
C ARG A 515 -23.51 -18.32 -12.07
N PHE A 516 -23.23 -19.44 -12.74
CA PHE A 516 -21.89 -19.87 -13.09
C PHE A 516 -21.69 -19.90 -14.60
N VAL A 517 -20.65 -19.24 -15.09
CA VAL A 517 -20.24 -19.23 -16.49
C VAL A 517 -18.91 -19.97 -16.57
N GLU A 518 -18.95 -21.18 -17.12
CA GLU A 518 -17.76 -21.99 -17.32
C GLU A 518 -16.92 -21.48 -18.46
N ILE A 519 -15.60 -21.50 -18.31
CA ILE A 519 -14.63 -21.11 -19.34
C ILE A 519 -13.63 -22.24 -19.56
N ASP A 520 -13.20 -22.37 -20.81
CA ASP A 520 -12.22 -23.39 -21.23
C ASP A 520 -10.78 -22.86 -21.10
N ASN A 521 -10.59 -21.59 -21.40
CA ASN A 521 -9.32 -20.88 -21.27
C ASN A 521 -9.50 -19.45 -20.75
N GLU A 522 -8.42 -18.85 -20.23
CA GLU A 522 -8.48 -17.57 -19.53
C GLU A 522 -8.63 -16.36 -20.48
N ALA A 523 -8.15 -16.46 -21.71
CA ALA A 523 -8.29 -15.38 -22.69
C ALA A 523 -9.76 -15.21 -23.09
N ASP A 524 -10.44 -16.31 -23.43
CA ASP A 524 -11.89 -16.31 -23.70
C ASP A 524 -12.69 -15.92 -22.45
N GLY A 525 -12.17 -16.28 -21.26
CA GLY A 525 -12.75 -15.88 -19.98
C GLY A 525 -12.76 -14.36 -19.82
N ALA A 526 -11.66 -13.69 -20.13
CA ALA A 526 -11.55 -12.23 -20.05
C ALA A 526 -12.53 -11.53 -20.99
N GLU A 527 -12.67 -12.03 -22.24
CA GLU A 527 -13.64 -11.53 -23.21
C GLU A 527 -15.09 -11.74 -22.74
N LYS A 528 -15.42 -12.92 -22.18
CA LYS A 528 -16.73 -13.21 -21.60
C LYS A 528 -17.05 -12.27 -20.43
N ILE A 529 -16.05 -12.00 -19.54
CA ILE A 529 -16.22 -11.07 -18.40
C ILE A 529 -16.53 -9.66 -18.91
N SER A 530 -15.78 -9.18 -19.90
CA SER A 530 -16.01 -7.87 -20.52
C SER A 530 -17.41 -7.78 -21.17
N ALA A 531 -17.88 -8.85 -21.83
CA ALA A 531 -19.22 -8.91 -22.40
C ALA A 531 -20.32 -8.92 -21.32
N LEU A 532 -20.13 -9.71 -20.25
CA LEU A 532 -21.06 -9.77 -19.10
C LEU A 532 -21.15 -8.42 -18.39
N TYR A 533 -20.01 -7.75 -18.16
CA TYR A 533 -20.01 -6.41 -17.56
C TYR A 533 -20.89 -5.45 -18.36
N ASN A 534 -20.74 -5.45 -19.69
CA ASN A 534 -21.54 -4.59 -20.57
C ASN A 534 -23.05 -4.95 -20.53
N SER A 535 -23.38 -6.24 -20.52
CA SER A 535 -24.78 -6.71 -20.41
C SER A 535 -25.42 -6.27 -19.10
N GLU A 536 -24.74 -6.47 -17.96
CA GLU A 536 -25.22 -6.09 -16.64
C GLU A 536 -25.32 -4.56 -16.48
N LEU A 537 -24.40 -3.82 -17.12
CA LEU A 537 -24.46 -2.37 -17.17
C LEU A 537 -25.69 -1.88 -17.94
N LEU A 538 -26.03 -2.49 -19.07
CA LEU A 538 -27.26 -2.15 -19.82
C LEU A 538 -28.53 -2.49 -19.02
N GLU A 539 -28.51 -3.56 -18.22
CA GLU A 539 -29.63 -3.94 -17.35
C GLU A 539 -29.82 -2.97 -16.18
N THR A 540 -28.69 -2.56 -15.54
CA THR A 540 -28.73 -1.71 -14.35
C THR A 540 -28.79 -0.20 -14.64
N GLY A 541 -28.29 0.21 -15.80
CA GLY A 541 -28.15 1.63 -16.17
C GLY A 541 -27.09 2.41 -15.35
N ASP A 542 -26.40 1.73 -14.42
CA ASP A 542 -25.45 2.35 -13.50
C ASP A 542 -24.11 1.56 -13.46
N LYS A 543 -23.03 2.20 -13.90
CA LYS A 543 -21.69 1.60 -13.87
C LYS A 543 -21.15 1.32 -12.47
N PHE A 544 -21.67 2.01 -11.45
CA PHE A 544 -21.31 1.77 -10.05
C PHE A 544 -22.09 0.60 -9.43
N ALA A 545 -23.20 0.20 -10.04
CA ALA A 545 -23.97 -0.96 -9.62
C ALA A 545 -23.31 -2.30 -9.97
N VAL A 546 -22.44 -2.33 -10.99
CA VAL A 546 -21.75 -3.55 -11.46
C VAL A 546 -20.28 -3.49 -11.12
N GLN A 547 -19.75 -4.57 -10.53
CA GLN A 547 -18.34 -4.67 -10.18
C GLN A 547 -17.74 -6.03 -10.56
N VAL A 548 -16.63 -6.00 -11.29
CA VAL A 548 -15.81 -7.18 -11.52
C VAL A 548 -14.80 -7.32 -10.38
N LEU A 549 -14.75 -8.50 -9.77
CA LEU A 549 -13.80 -8.85 -8.71
C LEU A 549 -12.85 -9.94 -9.20
N SER A 550 -11.55 -9.65 -9.17
CA SER A 550 -10.51 -10.63 -9.50
C SER A 550 -9.55 -10.80 -8.31
N PRO A 551 -9.06 -12.01 -8.03
CA PRO A 551 -8.08 -12.24 -6.96
C PRO A 551 -6.72 -11.56 -7.18
N MET A 552 -6.32 -11.33 -8.43
CA MET A 552 -4.96 -10.91 -8.80
C MET A 552 -4.95 -9.74 -9.80
N TYR A 553 -3.84 -9.00 -9.84
CA TYR A 553 -3.65 -7.90 -10.81
C TYR A 553 -3.24 -8.39 -12.20
N LYS A 554 -2.30 -9.32 -12.27
CA LYS A 554 -1.71 -9.83 -13.51
C LYS A 554 -2.49 -11.04 -14.05
N ASN A 555 -2.13 -11.52 -15.24
CA ASN A 555 -2.74 -12.60 -16.02
C ASN A 555 -3.96 -12.14 -16.87
N PRO A 556 -4.41 -12.95 -17.83
CA PRO A 556 -5.53 -12.57 -18.72
C PRO A 556 -6.82 -12.19 -17.97
N CYS A 557 -7.14 -12.90 -16.88
CA CYS A 557 -8.29 -12.60 -16.02
C CYS A 557 -7.92 -11.74 -14.80
N GLY A 558 -6.76 -11.08 -14.80
CA GLY A 558 -6.31 -10.15 -13.76
C GLY A 558 -6.92 -8.76 -13.92
N VAL A 559 -6.89 -7.99 -12.83
CA VAL A 559 -7.47 -6.64 -12.75
C VAL A 559 -6.98 -5.72 -13.86
N ASP A 560 -5.65 -5.73 -14.14
CA ASP A 560 -5.05 -4.81 -15.11
C ASP A 560 -5.59 -5.05 -16.51
N ASN A 561 -5.60 -6.31 -16.97
CA ASN A 561 -6.10 -6.67 -18.30
C ASN A 561 -7.63 -6.49 -18.41
N LEU A 562 -8.37 -6.87 -17.37
CA LEU A 562 -9.83 -6.71 -17.37
C LEU A 562 -10.24 -5.24 -17.42
N ASN A 563 -9.57 -4.36 -16.72
CA ASN A 563 -9.81 -2.92 -16.79
C ASN A 563 -9.60 -2.38 -18.20
N GLN A 564 -8.53 -2.80 -18.88
CA GLN A 564 -8.26 -2.38 -20.25
C GLN A 564 -9.32 -2.91 -21.23
N LEU A 565 -9.64 -4.20 -21.16
CA LEU A 565 -10.64 -4.82 -22.04
C LEU A 565 -12.05 -4.22 -21.86
N ILE A 566 -12.44 -3.98 -20.62
CA ILE A 566 -13.76 -3.38 -20.32
C ILE A 566 -13.76 -1.93 -20.79
N GLN A 567 -12.69 -1.16 -20.54
CA GLN A 567 -12.59 0.22 -21.01
C GLN A 567 -12.68 0.29 -22.55
N GLU A 568 -11.93 -0.55 -23.28
CA GLU A 568 -11.94 -0.57 -24.75
C GLU A 568 -13.33 -0.90 -25.31
N ARG A 569 -14.08 -1.77 -24.65
CA ARG A 569 -15.44 -2.13 -25.07
C ARG A 569 -16.50 -1.11 -24.67
N PHE A 570 -16.43 -0.61 -23.44
CA PHE A 570 -17.44 0.26 -22.85
C PHE A 570 -17.18 1.73 -23.12
N ASN A 571 -15.91 2.17 -23.03
CA ASN A 571 -15.49 3.55 -23.18
C ASN A 571 -14.36 3.67 -24.23
N PRO A 572 -14.60 3.26 -25.49
CA PRO A 572 -13.58 3.29 -26.54
C PRO A 572 -13.13 4.73 -26.83
N PRO A 573 -11.92 4.89 -27.44
CA PRO A 573 -11.53 6.18 -27.97
C PRO A 573 -12.51 6.65 -29.03
N ALA A 574 -12.80 7.93 -29.05
CA ALA A 574 -13.69 8.55 -30.05
C ALA A 574 -13.15 9.93 -30.43
N GLU A 575 -13.50 10.39 -31.63
CA GLU A 575 -13.12 11.71 -32.10
C GLU A 575 -13.70 12.81 -31.16
N GLY A 576 -12.85 13.72 -30.73
CA GLY A 576 -13.22 14.77 -29.77
C GLY A 576 -13.28 14.34 -28.28
N LYS A 577 -13.08 13.06 -27.96
CA LYS A 577 -13.02 12.57 -26.59
C LYS A 577 -11.62 12.78 -26.01
N ALA A 578 -11.54 13.56 -24.93
CA ALA A 578 -10.26 13.83 -24.29
C ALA A 578 -9.71 12.58 -23.59
N GLU A 579 -8.41 12.34 -23.78
CA GLU A 579 -7.65 11.26 -23.15
C GLU A 579 -6.39 11.82 -22.47
N LEU A 580 -6.01 11.23 -21.34
CA LEU A 580 -4.75 11.51 -20.65
C LEU A 580 -4.01 10.20 -20.40
N LYS A 581 -2.74 10.17 -20.78
CA LYS A 581 -1.88 9.02 -20.52
C LYS A 581 -1.23 9.15 -19.15
N GLY A 582 -1.66 8.34 -18.20
CA GLY A 582 -0.95 8.11 -16.93
C GLY A 582 0.22 7.14 -17.12
N LYS A 583 0.89 6.79 -16.03
CA LYS A 583 2.09 5.94 -16.04
C LYS A 583 1.86 4.57 -16.71
N ASN A 584 0.77 3.89 -16.39
CA ASN A 584 0.45 2.55 -16.91
C ASN A 584 -0.97 2.45 -17.49
N VAL A 585 -1.73 3.53 -17.52
CA VAL A 585 -3.16 3.56 -17.85
C VAL A 585 -3.43 4.75 -18.75
N VAL A 586 -4.36 4.60 -19.69
CA VAL A 586 -4.91 5.72 -20.45
C VAL A 586 -6.28 6.04 -19.86
N PHE A 587 -6.44 7.24 -19.32
CA PHE A 587 -7.72 7.73 -18.80
C PHE A 587 -8.52 8.41 -19.89
N ARG A 588 -9.83 8.22 -19.88
CA ARG A 588 -10.80 8.82 -20.81
C ARG A 588 -11.95 9.45 -20.05
N VAL A 589 -12.52 10.49 -20.58
CA VAL A 589 -13.78 11.04 -20.07
C VAL A 589 -14.84 9.93 -20.08
N GLY A 590 -15.56 9.76 -18.97
CA GLY A 590 -16.52 8.70 -18.73
C GLY A 590 -15.98 7.45 -18.03
N ASP A 591 -14.64 7.36 -17.78
CA ASP A 591 -14.08 6.23 -17.08
C ASP A 591 -14.52 6.16 -15.62
N LYS A 592 -14.75 4.93 -15.16
CA LYS A 592 -14.89 4.59 -13.74
C LYS A 592 -13.51 4.43 -13.14
N VAL A 593 -13.23 5.24 -12.11
CA VAL A 593 -11.92 5.25 -11.44
C VAL A 593 -12.05 5.07 -9.94
N MET A 594 -10.93 4.72 -9.29
CA MET A 594 -10.81 4.55 -7.85
C MET A 594 -9.57 5.25 -7.33
N GLN A 595 -9.70 5.96 -6.20
CA GLN A 595 -8.59 6.53 -5.43
C GLN A 595 -7.72 5.42 -4.83
N LYS A 596 -6.40 5.54 -4.95
CA LYS A 596 -5.45 4.53 -4.45
C LYS A 596 -4.97 4.77 -3.03
N HIS A 597 -4.90 6.01 -2.61
CA HIS A 597 -4.39 6.46 -1.31
C HIS A 597 -5.39 7.39 -0.62
N ASN A 598 -5.23 7.57 0.69
CA ASN A 598 -6.02 8.57 1.39
C ASN A 598 -5.45 9.97 1.09
N ASP A 599 -6.28 10.86 0.58
CA ASP A 599 -5.99 12.28 0.46
C ASP A 599 -6.93 13.05 1.37
N TYR A 600 -6.38 13.50 2.50
CA TYR A 600 -7.14 14.20 3.54
C TYR A 600 -7.46 15.65 3.16
N GLU A 601 -6.63 16.28 2.31
CA GLU A 601 -6.84 17.64 1.84
C GLU A 601 -7.98 17.70 0.82
N LYS A 602 -7.96 16.78 -0.14
CA LYS A 602 -9.03 16.63 -1.12
C LYS A 602 -10.28 15.93 -0.57
N GLY A 603 -10.19 15.31 0.62
CA GLY A 603 -11.30 14.62 1.27
C GLY A 603 -11.73 13.33 0.57
N VAL A 604 -10.83 12.68 -0.20
CA VAL A 604 -11.05 11.40 -0.87
C VAL A 604 -10.16 10.31 -0.29
N PHE A 605 -10.66 9.09 -0.26
CA PHE A 605 -10.01 8.00 0.45
C PHE A 605 -9.71 6.81 -0.45
N ASN A 606 -8.74 6.01 -0.01
CA ASN A 606 -8.41 4.75 -0.65
C ASN A 606 -9.67 3.89 -0.83
N GLY A 607 -9.95 3.54 -2.08
CA GLY A 607 -11.14 2.79 -2.46
C GLY A 607 -12.33 3.64 -2.92
N ASP A 608 -12.35 4.96 -2.72
CA ASP A 608 -13.43 5.80 -3.22
C ASP A 608 -13.51 5.73 -4.75
N MET A 609 -14.72 5.56 -5.26
CA MET A 609 -14.97 5.46 -6.69
C MET A 609 -15.60 6.72 -7.24
N GLY A 610 -15.13 7.13 -8.40
CA GLY A 610 -15.64 8.28 -9.13
C GLY A 610 -15.66 8.06 -10.63
N GLU A 611 -16.16 9.05 -11.34
CA GLU A 611 -16.19 9.12 -12.80
C GLU A 611 -15.36 10.28 -13.29
N ILE A 612 -14.52 10.05 -14.28
CA ILE A 612 -13.84 11.13 -14.98
C ILE A 612 -14.86 11.87 -15.84
N PHE A 613 -15.18 13.10 -15.48
CA PHE A 613 -16.14 13.91 -16.23
C PHE A 613 -15.48 14.94 -17.16
N ALA A 614 -14.21 15.28 -16.92
CA ALA A 614 -13.47 16.16 -17.79
C ALA A 614 -11.95 15.86 -17.75
N ILE A 615 -11.27 16.08 -18.85
CA ILE A 615 -9.81 16.07 -18.97
C ILE A 615 -9.41 17.33 -19.75
N GLN A 616 -8.50 18.14 -19.17
CA GLN A 616 -8.03 19.39 -19.77
C GLN A 616 -6.50 19.48 -19.62
N LYS A 617 -5.78 19.43 -20.75
CA LYS A 617 -4.31 19.36 -20.77
C LYS A 617 -3.83 18.18 -19.92
N ASP A 618 -3.11 18.44 -18.81
CA ASP A 618 -2.55 17.43 -17.91
C ASP A 618 -3.39 17.24 -16.65
N MET A 619 -4.64 17.73 -16.64
CA MET A 619 -5.55 17.68 -15.51
C MET A 619 -6.71 16.72 -15.76
N VAL A 620 -7.04 15.92 -14.73
CA VAL A 620 -8.19 15.02 -14.71
C VAL A 620 -9.17 15.51 -13.63
N TYR A 621 -10.42 15.61 -14.00
CA TYR A 621 -11.50 15.96 -13.07
C TYR A 621 -12.37 14.74 -12.83
N VAL A 622 -12.46 14.33 -11.57
CA VAL A 622 -13.22 13.15 -11.13
C VAL A 622 -14.40 13.58 -10.29
N ARG A 623 -15.59 13.09 -10.64
CA ARG A 623 -16.80 13.25 -9.86
C ARG A 623 -16.94 12.09 -8.91
N TYR A 624 -16.79 12.36 -7.63
CA TYR A 624 -17.15 11.45 -6.54
C TYR A 624 -18.58 11.73 -6.07
N PRO A 625 -19.21 10.83 -5.32
CA PRO A 625 -20.60 11.03 -4.86
C PRO A 625 -20.84 12.32 -4.07
N GLU A 626 -19.83 12.85 -3.40
CA GLU A 626 -19.95 14.02 -2.51
C GLU A 626 -19.32 15.28 -3.06
N GLN A 627 -18.36 15.15 -4.00
CA GLN A 627 -17.59 16.27 -4.49
C GLN A 627 -16.91 15.98 -5.83
N ASP A 628 -16.57 17.04 -6.54
CA ASP A 628 -15.72 16.98 -7.72
C ASP A 628 -14.28 17.28 -7.30
N VAL A 629 -13.32 16.45 -7.75
CA VAL A 629 -11.90 16.56 -7.39
C VAL A 629 -11.05 16.70 -8.64
N LYS A 630 -10.08 17.61 -8.59
CA LYS A 630 -9.08 17.83 -9.62
C LYS A 630 -7.79 17.08 -9.26
N TYR A 631 -7.19 16.43 -10.26
CA TYR A 631 -5.86 15.80 -10.19
C TYR A 631 -4.97 16.42 -11.27
N GLU A 632 -3.76 16.83 -10.90
CA GLU A 632 -2.81 17.51 -11.78
C GLU A 632 -1.42 16.88 -11.69
N GLY A 633 -0.76 16.71 -12.85
CA GLY A 633 0.59 16.17 -12.89
C GLY A 633 0.69 14.78 -12.29
N GLN A 634 1.44 14.62 -11.21
CA GLN A 634 1.63 13.33 -10.52
C GLN A 634 0.42 12.84 -9.74
N GLU A 635 -0.44 13.74 -9.29
CA GLU A 635 -1.67 13.37 -8.59
C GLU A 635 -2.57 12.47 -9.45
N VAL A 636 -2.44 12.52 -10.79
CA VAL A 636 -3.15 11.61 -11.70
C VAL A 636 -2.77 10.14 -11.44
N ASP A 637 -1.59 9.88 -10.89
CA ASP A 637 -1.19 8.52 -10.51
C ASP A 637 -1.84 8.03 -9.22
N GLU A 638 -2.55 8.89 -8.48
CA GLU A 638 -3.33 8.51 -7.30
C GLU A 638 -4.64 7.81 -7.63
N ILE A 639 -5.10 7.92 -8.87
CA ILE A 639 -6.30 7.21 -9.36
C ILE A 639 -5.92 6.02 -10.26
N THR A 640 -6.86 5.11 -10.43
CA THR A 640 -6.75 3.97 -11.35
C THR A 640 -8.12 3.60 -11.91
N LEU A 641 -8.16 2.91 -13.06
CA LEU A 641 -9.41 2.34 -13.57
C LEU A 641 -10.01 1.37 -12.56
N ALA A 642 -11.33 1.34 -12.46
CA ALA A 642 -12.06 0.59 -11.45
C ALA A 642 -13.25 -0.22 -11.98
N TYR A 643 -13.26 -0.59 -13.26
CA TYR A 643 -14.21 -1.55 -13.81
C TYR A 643 -14.04 -2.92 -13.18
N ALA A 644 -12.77 -3.33 -13.01
CA ALA A 644 -12.34 -4.49 -12.23
C ALA A 644 -11.45 -4.04 -11.07
N ILE A 645 -11.62 -4.65 -9.89
CA ILE A 645 -10.79 -4.41 -8.70
C ILE A 645 -10.46 -5.74 -8.01
N THR A 646 -9.51 -5.73 -7.07
CA THR A 646 -9.26 -6.92 -6.25
C THR A 646 -10.37 -7.11 -5.21
N VAL A 647 -10.54 -8.35 -4.74
CA VAL A 647 -11.49 -8.66 -3.66
C VAL A 647 -11.16 -7.86 -2.39
N HIS A 648 -9.87 -7.68 -2.06
CA HIS A 648 -9.42 -6.86 -0.92
C HIS A 648 -9.91 -5.40 -1.04
N LYS A 649 -9.81 -4.81 -2.24
CA LYS A 649 -10.28 -3.44 -2.50
C LYS A 649 -11.81 -3.29 -2.50
N SER A 650 -12.55 -4.40 -2.50
CA SER A 650 -14.02 -4.38 -2.41
C SER A 650 -14.55 -4.46 -0.97
N GLN A 651 -13.68 -4.68 0.03
CA GLN A 651 -14.08 -4.72 1.43
C GLN A 651 -14.74 -3.40 1.86
N GLY A 652 -15.74 -3.46 2.73
CA GLY A 652 -16.55 -2.30 3.11
C GLY A 652 -17.52 -1.77 2.04
N SER A 653 -17.53 -2.37 0.83
CA SER A 653 -18.41 -1.97 -0.29
C SER A 653 -19.46 -3.05 -0.59
N GLU A 654 -20.58 -2.63 -1.19
CA GLU A 654 -21.59 -3.54 -1.72
C GLU A 654 -22.02 -3.06 -3.11
N TYR A 655 -22.31 -4.01 -3.99
CA TYR A 655 -22.69 -3.77 -5.39
C TYR A 655 -23.99 -4.49 -5.71
N HIS A 656 -24.77 -3.98 -6.67
CA HIS A 656 -25.96 -4.65 -7.14
C HIS A 656 -25.59 -6.01 -7.75
N THR A 657 -24.65 -6.01 -8.70
CA THR A 657 -24.13 -7.20 -9.37
C THR A 657 -22.62 -7.33 -9.17
N VAL A 658 -22.16 -8.51 -8.77
CA VAL A 658 -20.75 -8.88 -8.68
C VAL A 658 -20.43 -9.95 -9.73
N ILE A 659 -19.43 -9.68 -10.56
CA ILE A 659 -18.84 -10.67 -11.48
C ILE A 659 -17.54 -11.13 -10.85
N MET A 660 -17.52 -12.34 -10.31
CA MET A 660 -16.33 -12.91 -9.62
C MET A 660 -15.57 -13.86 -10.51
N VAL A 661 -14.27 -13.64 -10.59
CA VAL A 661 -13.32 -14.42 -11.41
C VAL A 661 -12.67 -15.51 -10.57
N LEU A 662 -12.79 -16.79 -11.00
CA LEU A 662 -12.18 -17.94 -10.35
C LEU A 662 -11.49 -18.83 -11.39
N VAL A 663 -10.18 -18.59 -11.61
CA VAL A 663 -9.37 -19.30 -12.62
C VAL A 663 -8.16 -20.01 -11.99
N ASN A 664 -7.64 -21.03 -12.66
CA ASN A 664 -6.57 -21.87 -12.10
C ASN A 664 -5.23 -21.11 -11.93
N SER A 665 -4.94 -20.12 -12.77
CA SER A 665 -3.74 -19.28 -12.62
C SER A 665 -3.73 -18.46 -11.33
N HIS A 666 -4.89 -18.27 -10.70
CA HIS A 666 -5.04 -17.59 -9.42
C HIS A 666 -4.91 -18.53 -8.20
N ALA A 667 -4.39 -19.74 -8.36
CA ALA A 667 -4.41 -20.84 -7.36
C ALA A 667 -3.93 -20.40 -5.96
N ILE A 668 -2.90 -19.54 -5.87
CA ILE A 668 -2.36 -19.02 -4.60
C ILE A 668 -3.42 -18.24 -3.82
N MET A 669 -4.31 -17.54 -4.52
CA MET A 669 -5.34 -16.69 -3.93
C MET A 669 -6.71 -17.37 -3.81
N LEU A 670 -6.86 -18.60 -4.32
CA LEU A 670 -8.12 -19.34 -4.23
C LEU A 670 -8.30 -19.89 -2.80
N GLN A 671 -8.86 -19.04 -1.94
CA GLN A 671 -9.14 -19.33 -0.53
C GLN A 671 -10.63 -19.14 -0.24
N ARG A 672 -11.14 -19.88 0.74
CA ARG A 672 -12.55 -19.88 1.13
C ARG A 672 -13.04 -18.49 1.57
N ASN A 673 -12.28 -17.83 2.43
CA ASN A 673 -12.61 -16.50 2.94
C ASN A 673 -12.60 -15.42 1.84
N LEU A 674 -11.69 -15.54 0.85
CA LEU A 674 -11.67 -14.63 -0.30
C LEU A 674 -12.93 -14.82 -1.16
N PHE A 675 -13.29 -16.07 -1.44
CA PHE A 675 -14.49 -16.36 -2.21
C PHE A 675 -15.76 -15.93 -1.46
N TYR A 676 -15.84 -16.23 -0.16
CA TYR A 676 -16.92 -15.79 0.71
C TYR A 676 -17.04 -14.25 0.71
N THR A 677 -15.92 -13.54 0.91
CA THR A 677 -15.90 -12.07 0.91
C THR A 677 -16.41 -11.51 -0.42
N ALA A 678 -15.98 -12.06 -1.55
CA ALA A 678 -16.41 -11.60 -2.87
C ALA A 678 -17.92 -11.79 -3.08
N VAL A 679 -18.46 -12.96 -2.73
CA VAL A 679 -19.89 -13.26 -2.86
C VAL A 679 -20.73 -12.34 -1.98
N THR A 680 -20.27 -12.06 -0.76
CA THR A 680 -20.99 -11.18 0.19
C THR A 680 -20.98 -9.70 -0.19
N ARG A 681 -20.22 -9.30 -1.22
CA ARG A 681 -20.28 -7.94 -1.79
C ARG A 681 -21.51 -7.72 -2.68
N ALA A 682 -22.19 -8.76 -3.11
CA ALA A 682 -23.37 -8.66 -3.97
C ALA A 682 -24.67 -8.44 -3.18
N LYS A 683 -25.52 -7.53 -3.69
CA LYS A 683 -26.86 -7.28 -3.15
C LYS A 683 -27.93 -8.13 -3.83
N ARG A 684 -27.83 -8.31 -5.15
CA ARG A 684 -28.86 -8.91 -5.99
C ARG A 684 -28.38 -10.05 -6.87
N LYS A 685 -27.17 -9.95 -7.44
CA LYS A 685 -26.70 -10.88 -8.45
C LYS A 685 -25.21 -11.20 -8.29
N VAL A 686 -24.87 -12.48 -8.37
CA VAL A 686 -23.50 -12.98 -8.46
C VAL A 686 -23.34 -13.78 -9.74
N ILE A 687 -22.34 -13.43 -10.53
CA ILE A 687 -21.94 -14.17 -11.71
C ILE A 687 -20.51 -14.69 -11.47
N LEU A 688 -20.37 -15.99 -11.27
CA LEU A 688 -19.08 -16.64 -11.19
C LEU A 688 -18.59 -16.95 -12.60
N VAL A 689 -17.40 -16.51 -12.96
CA VAL A 689 -16.76 -16.81 -14.23
C VAL A 689 -15.44 -17.55 -13.97
N GLY A 690 -15.32 -18.77 -14.46
CA GLY A 690 -14.11 -19.55 -14.20
C GLY A 690 -14.23 -21.03 -14.49
N THR A 691 -13.40 -21.83 -13.82
CA THR A 691 -13.38 -23.28 -13.96
C THR A 691 -13.98 -23.94 -12.72
N LYS A 692 -14.66 -25.09 -12.89
CA LYS A 692 -15.17 -25.89 -11.76
C LYS A 692 -14.07 -26.25 -10.77
N ARG A 693 -12.86 -26.53 -11.28
CA ARG A 693 -11.69 -26.87 -10.45
C ARG A 693 -11.29 -25.67 -9.57
N ALA A 694 -11.28 -24.46 -10.11
CA ALA A 694 -10.93 -23.25 -9.34
C ALA A 694 -11.97 -22.97 -8.25
N VAL A 695 -13.27 -23.12 -8.56
CA VAL A 695 -14.37 -23.00 -7.57
C VAL A 695 -14.20 -24.03 -6.45
N GLN A 696 -13.96 -25.29 -6.81
CA GLN A 696 -13.73 -26.37 -5.83
C GLN A 696 -12.51 -26.10 -4.95
N THR A 697 -11.39 -25.66 -5.57
CA THR A 697 -10.17 -25.28 -4.84
C THR A 697 -10.46 -24.15 -3.86
N ALA A 698 -11.15 -23.09 -4.29
CA ALA A 698 -11.48 -21.94 -3.45
C ALA A 698 -12.34 -22.34 -2.24
N VAL A 699 -13.33 -23.24 -2.44
CA VAL A 699 -14.21 -23.72 -1.35
C VAL A 699 -13.47 -24.61 -0.36
N GLN A 700 -12.59 -25.51 -0.86
CA GLN A 700 -11.89 -26.49 -0.02
C GLN A 700 -10.69 -25.89 0.71
N ASN A 701 -10.08 -24.87 0.14
CA ASN A 701 -8.88 -24.25 0.70
C ASN A 701 -9.22 -23.36 1.91
N GLN A 702 -9.04 -23.94 3.09
CA GLN A 702 -9.15 -23.23 4.38
C GLN A 702 -7.83 -22.59 4.83
N ARG A 703 -6.77 -22.71 4.04
CA ARG A 703 -5.50 -22.08 4.36
C ARG A 703 -5.65 -20.55 4.26
N THR A 704 -6.37 -19.97 5.23
CA THR A 704 -5.97 -18.66 5.73
C THR A 704 -4.50 -18.82 6.01
N SER A 705 -3.66 -17.99 5.42
CA SER A 705 -2.25 -17.96 5.78
C SER A 705 -2.21 -17.91 7.31
N ARG A 706 -1.79 -19.00 7.96
CA ARG A 706 -1.75 -19.06 9.43
C ARG A 706 -0.84 -17.94 9.86
N ARG A 707 -1.43 -16.88 10.38
CA ARG A 707 -0.67 -15.72 10.87
C ARG A 707 -0.09 -16.12 12.22
N PHE A 708 1.19 -15.90 12.38
CA PHE A 708 1.81 -16.08 13.67
C PHE A 708 1.49 -14.86 14.53
N THR A 709 0.82 -15.08 15.64
CA THR A 709 0.44 -14.12 16.67
C THR A 709 0.34 -14.88 17.99
N LEU A 710 0.68 -14.25 19.10
CA LEU A 710 0.49 -14.78 20.44
C LEU A 710 -0.59 -14.01 21.21
N LEU A 711 -1.46 -13.27 20.52
CA LEU A 711 -2.54 -12.52 21.16
C LEU A 711 -3.50 -13.44 21.93
N ILE A 712 -3.82 -14.64 21.40
CA ILE A 712 -4.70 -15.58 22.09
C ILE A 712 -4.10 -16.03 23.43
N PRO A 713 -2.90 -16.62 23.50
CA PRO A 713 -2.32 -17.03 24.79
C PRO A 713 -2.06 -15.86 25.75
N ARG A 714 -1.74 -14.66 25.24
CA ARG A 714 -1.65 -13.46 26.09
C ARG A 714 -3.00 -13.08 26.72
N LEU A 715 -4.08 -13.10 25.92
CA LEU A 715 -5.43 -12.84 26.43
C LEU A 715 -5.88 -13.89 27.45
N GLN A 716 -5.47 -15.13 27.31
CA GLN A 716 -5.80 -16.24 28.21
C GLN A 716 -4.92 -16.27 29.46
N GLY A 717 -3.89 -15.40 29.54
CA GLY A 717 -2.95 -15.38 30.67
C GLY A 717 -1.96 -16.56 30.68
N GLU A 718 -1.79 -17.22 29.53
CA GLU A 718 -0.85 -18.33 29.38
C GLU A 718 0.57 -17.84 29.08
N LEU A 719 0.71 -16.61 28.63
CA LEU A 719 1.95 -15.85 28.51
C LEU A 719 1.98 -14.79 29.62
N ILE A 720 2.80 -15.02 30.62
CA ILE A 720 3.07 -14.03 31.67
C ILE A 720 4.19 -13.11 31.17
N VAL A 721 3.99 -11.83 31.31
CA VAL A 721 4.96 -10.76 31.01
C VAL A 721 6.18 -10.87 31.90
#